data_41b353282a4b2a73fdd3cace1d7e8d11
#
_entry.id   41b353282a4b2a73fdd3cace1d7e8d11
#
_cell.length_a   1.000
_cell.length_b   1.000
_cell.length_c   1.000
_cell.angle_alpha   90.00
_cell.angle_beta   90.00
_cell.angle_gamma   90.00
#
_symmetry.space_group_name_H-M   'P 1'
#
loop_
_entity.id
_entity.type
_entity.pdbx_description
1 polymer ?
#
loop_
_entity_poly.entity_id
_entity_poly.type
_entity_poly.pdbx_seq_one_letter_code
_entity_poly.pdbx_strand_id
1 'polypeptide(L)'
;MRRKWIFLLIAVLAMALVACGAPAAEEAPAAAPAAAEAPAAAEAPAAAEAPAAAAEGATHEAPMLHEMVLAGTLPPLEERIPAEPLVIEPYNEIGQYGGTWHRFDTSKDGGHLSMAMYSYSPVHWVQDGLDKKPGLAKGWDFNDDKTEYNLYLREGTRWSDGEPFTSADFMFWWEDMVLNPDHSDVPPDYLISGGEVATITAPDDYTINFKFAASSPLFLDRLAMWPNGVTPAGERLFVPKHYMEQFHPKYNSAVTTYEEFDKSVDWRSNPEIPVMLPWMPVSYEPGTRLVMERNPYYYAVDTAGNQLPYIDRVDVTFVENVEAAKLRVLAGDQEMCFRPCVYQPLSELSVFRDAEATIGLKTDLFDSGGGTGVMVYPNWTHQDPQKRELYRNQDFRKALSYAIDRDKVQKIVYFGTGEKTTGTMSPKGIEFSDEVGKDLYAQWRDLAIEFDLDKANAMLDAAGAVDANGDGIRDLPSGDELTLRIDCDGITNRTNAAVTEIIQEGWESVGLKVQINAVDSAQMGVMQDNSEFDIRGCWGVGDGPNFLVFPNWVVWVDNNRTAPLYGAWYKVIGTDKEGTELDKAPLERNPPREEPPAGDPAWKLWELYDAARIEPDDAKRLALTQEIARVHIEQGPFFIGTVANTPTIITYLDSVGNVPTRDQLGQGGFTGPWIMSYFGAIYPEQMYYKQ
;
A
#
# COMPACT_ATOMS: atom_id res chain seq x y z
N MET A 1 29.00 -10.33 -15.46
CA MET A 1 30.38 -10.62 -15.01
C MET A 1 30.81 -9.86 -13.76
N ARG A 2 30.30 -8.64 -13.46
CA ARG A 2 30.67 -7.88 -12.25
C ARG A 2 30.09 -8.46 -10.94
N ARG A 3 28.92 -9.08 -10.98
CA ARG A 3 28.26 -9.69 -9.80
C ARG A 3 29.03 -10.90 -9.21
N LYS A 4 29.85 -11.60 -9.96
CA LYS A 4 30.64 -12.74 -9.46
C LYS A 4 31.92 -12.34 -8.70
N TRP A 5 32.36 -11.07 -8.76
CA TRP A 5 33.59 -10.61 -8.10
C TRP A 5 33.35 -10.06 -6.68
N ILE A 6 32.12 -9.68 -6.33
CA ILE A 6 31.78 -9.16 -5.00
C ILE A 6 31.84 -10.27 -3.94
N PHE A 7 31.45 -11.50 -4.30
CA PHE A 7 31.56 -12.64 -3.39
C PHE A 7 32.99 -13.11 -3.15
N LEU A 8 33.94 -12.78 -4.03
CA LEU A 8 35.35 -13.18 -3.86
C LEU A 8 36.11 -12.22 -2.93
N LEU A 9 35.72 -10.98 -2.79
CA LEU A 9 36.35 -9.99 -1.91
C LEU A 9 36.01 -10.18 -0.43
N ILE A 10 34.83 -10.68 -0.12
CA ILE A 10 34.42 -10.96 1.28
C ILE A 10 35.13 -12.20 1.83
N ALA A 11 35.47 -13.18 0.98
CA ALA A 11 36.21 -14.37 1.40
C ALA A 11 37.70 -14.12 1.66
N VAL A 12 38.27 -13.05 1.13
CA VAL A 12 39.73 -12.73 1.30
C VAL A 12 39.98 -11.87 2.54
N LEU A 13 38.98 -11.14 3.03
CA LEU A 13 39.14 -10.31 4.25
C LEU A 13 38.99 -11.11 5.58
N ALA A 14 38.49 -12.34 5.53
CA ALA A 14 38.35 -13.20 6.71
C ALA A 14 39.59 -14.02 7.05
N MET A 15 40.68 -13.98 6.23
CA MET A 15 41.89 -14.80 6.44
C MET A 15 43.13 -14.02 6.88
N ALA A 16 43.07 -12.75 7.21
CA ALA A 16 44.25 -11.92 7.49
C ALA A 16 44.45 -11.52 8.98
N LEU A 17 43.77 -12.14 9.93
CA LEU A 17 43.90 -11.81 11.34
C LEU A 17 44.22 -13.00 12.25
N VAL A 18 45.14 -13.85 11.86
CA VAL A 18 45.80 -14.80 12.79
C VAL A 18 47.28 -14.85 12.48
N ALA A 19 48.09 -14.06 13.24
CA ALA A 19 49.46 -14.41 13.64
C ALA A 19 50.12 -13.26 14.42
N CYS A 20 50.63 -13.64 15.59
CA CYS A 20 51.65 -13.02 16.48
C CYS A 20 51.08 -12.52 17.82
N GLY A 21 51.40 -13.07 18.93
CA GLY A 21 52.47 -13.83 19.50
C GLY A 21 52.35 -13.84 21.03
N ALA A 22 52.90 -14.79 21.69
CA ALA A 22 52.82 -15.15 23.12
C ALA A 22 53.76 -14.31 24.04
N PRO A 23 53.95 -14.65 25.33
CA PRO A 23 53.01 -14.89 26.42
C PRO A 23 53.39 -14.07 27.71
N ALA A 24 52.52 -13.90 28.68
CA ALA A 24 52.91 -13.88 30.11
C ALA A 24 51.72 -13.77 31.08
N ALA A 25 51.82 -14.64 32.09
CA ALA A 25 51.33 -14.54 33.48
C ALA A 25 49.87 -14.85 33.79
N GLU A 26 49.75 -15.95 34.46
CA GLU A 26 48.67 -16.57 35.22
C GLU A 26 48.14 -15.64 36.32
N GLU A 27 46.84 -15.38 36.36
CA GLU A 27 46.09 -15.04 37.57
C GLU A 27 44.77 -15.80 37.60
N ALA A 28 44.42 -16.30 38.75
CA ALA A 28 43.37 -17.28 39.03
C ALA A 28 41.92 -16.74 38.81
N PRO A 29 40.89 -17.60 38.67
CA PRO A 29 39.65 -17.29 38.06
C PRO A 29 38.66 -16.54 38.94
N ALA A 30 38.16 -15.42 38.45
CA ALA A 30 36.95 -14.79 39.00
C ALA A 30 35.71 -15.48 38.36
N ALA A 31 34.69 -15.67 39.20
CA ALA A 31 33.45 -16.37 38.85
C ALA A 31 32.79 -15.88 37.57
N ALA A 32 32.34 -16.81 36.76
CA ALA A 32 31.55 -16.56 35.55
C ALA A 32 30.23 -15.83 35.90
N PRO A 33 29.84 -14.78 35.17
CA PRO A 33 28.47 -14.28 35.23
C PRO A 33 27.54 -15.34 34.61
N ALA A 34 26.37 -15.50 35.22
CA ALA A 34 25.30 -16.40 34.77
C ALA A 34 25.01 -16.16 33.29
N ALA A 35 24.85 -17.25 32.53
CA ALA A 35 24.41 -17.22 31.16
C ALA A 35 23.08 -16.45 31.07
N ALA A 36 23.03 -15.43 30.24
CA ALA A 36 21.77 -14.83 29.80
C ALA A 36 20.94 -15.93 29.12
N GLU A 37 19.76 -16.16 29.62
CA GLU A 37 18.78 -17.01 28.94
C GLU A 37 18.58 -16.50 27.52
N ALA A 38 18.67 -17.39 26.54
CA ALA A 38 18.27 -17.14 25.16
C ALA A 38 16.81 -16.67 25.20
N PRO A 39 16.43 -15.66 24.39
CA PRO A 39 15.02 -15.29 24.25
C PRO A 39 14.24 -16.56 23.84
N ALA A 40 13.20 -16.85 24.59
CA ALA A 40 12.27 -17.92 24.27
C ALA A 40 11.78 -17.73 22.85
N ALA A 41 11.77 -18.81 22.07
CA ALA A 41 11.10 -18.83 20.77
C ALA A 41 9.70 -18.24 20.95
N ALA A 42 9.34 -17.26 20.08
CA ALA A 42 8.02 -16.68 20.09
C ALA A 42 7.01 -17.83 19.99
N GLU A 43 6.17 -17.98 21.01
CA GLU A 43 5.04 -18.90 20.95
C GLU A 43 4.20 -18.54 19.73
N ALA A 44 3.91 -19.51 18.89
CA ALA A 44 2.91 -19.38 17.85
C ALA A 44 1.65 -18.76 18.48
N PRO A 45 0.98 -17.79 17.84
CA PRO A 45 -0.24 -17.20 18.39
C PRO A 45 -1.20 -18.34 18.76
N ALA A 46 -1.66 -18.33 20.01
CA ALA A 46 -2.57 -19.34 20.52
C ALA A 46 -3.74 -19.47 19.55
N ALA A 47 -4.03 -20.70 19.14
CA ALA A 47 -5.23 -20.98 18.36
C ALA A 47 -6.41 -20.33 19.09
N ALA A 48 -7.20 -19.54 18.38
CA ALA A 48 -8.41 -18.93 18.92
C ALA A 48 -9.23 -20.03 19.58
N GLU A 49 -9.64 -19.82 20.83
CA GLU A 49 -10.51 -20.76 21.54
C GLU A 49 -11.73 -21.05 20.68
N ALA A 50 -12.10 -22.31 20.58
CA ALA A 50 -13.32 -22.72 19.92
C ALA A 50 -14.52 -21.95 20.51
N PRO A 51 -15.49 -21.51 19.68
CA PRO A 51 -16.62 -20.70 20.15
C PRO A 51 -17.30 -21.33 21.36
N ALA A 52 -17.65 -20.52 22.35
CA ALA A 52 -18.40 -20.98 23.52
C ALA A 52 -19.70 -21.63 23.05
N ALA A 53 -20.04 -22.79 23.62
CA ALA A 53 -21.24 -23.55 23.26
C ALA A 53 -22.48 -22.65 23.35
N ALA A 54 -23.20 -22.54 22.23
CA ALA A 54 -24.38 -21.73 22.07
C ALA A 54 -25.54 -22.18 22.97
N ALA A 55 -26.41 -21.24 23.32
CA ALA A 55 -27.69 -21.54 23.93
C ALA A 55 -28.54 -22.39 22.97
N GLU A 56 -29.10 -23.50 23.44
CA GLU A 56 -29.97 -24.38 22.66
C GLU A 56 -31.15 -23.58 22.06
N GLY A 57 -31.18 -23.47 20.72
CA GLY A 57 -32.26 -22.83 19.96
C GLY A 57 -31.88 -21.53 19.22
N ALA A 58 -30.65 -21.01 19.33
CA ALA A 58 -30.21 -19.85 18.53
C ALA A 58 -29.76 -20.31 17.14
N THR A 59 -30.30 -19.69 16.09
CA THR A 59 -29.79 -19.85 14.73
C THR A 59 -28.58 -18.94 14.57
N HIS A 60 -27.40 -19.50 14.23
CA HIS A 60 -26.15 -18.75 14.02
C HIS A 60 -26.04 -18.16 12.62
N GLU A 61 -27.17 -17.90 11.98
CA GLU A 61 -27.26 -17.38 10.61
C GLU A 61 -28.32 -16.30 10.49
N ALA A 62 -28.23 -15.48 9.45
CA ALA A 62 -29.22 -14.44 9.17
C ALA A 62 -30.62 -15.05 8.95
N PRO A 63 -31.72 -14.43 9.45
CA PRO A 63 -33.08 -14.94 9.29
C PRO A 63 -33.43 -15.28 7.84
N MET A 64 -33.01 -14.45 6.88
CA MET A 64 -33.25 -14.69 5.45
C MET A 64 -32.59 -16.00 4.96
N LEU A 65 -31.38 -16.31 5.44
CA LEU A 65 -30.70 -17.55 5.09
C LEU A 65 -31.37 -18.75 5.76
N HIS A 66 -31.80 -18.59 7.01
CA HIS A 66 -32.54 -19.63 7.74
C HIS A 66 -33.85 -19.99 7.03
N GLU A 67 -34.57 -19.02 6.50
CA GLU A 67 -35.77 -19.27 5.68
C GLU A 67 -35.44 -20.08 4.43
N MET A 68 -34.30 -19.80 3.76
CA MET A 68 -33.85 -20.58 2.60
C MET A 68 -33.47 -22.02 2.98
N VAL A 69 -32.87 -22.22 4.16
CA VAL A 69 -32.57 -23.56 4.68
C VAL A 69 -33.87 -24.33 4.96
N LEU A 70 -34.85 -23.70 5.60
CA LEU A 70 -36.18 -24.31 5.85
C LEU A 70 -36.92 -24.61 4.55
N ALA A 71 -36.75 -23.81 3.51
CA ALA A 71 -37.30 -24.03 2.18
C ALA A 71 -36.57 -25.11 1.38
N GLY A 72 -35.39 -25.60 1.86
CA GLY A 72 -34.55 -26.57 1.16
C GLY A 72 -33.83 -26.03 -0.06
N THR A 73 -33.70 -24.70 -0.17
CA THR A 73 -32.98 -24.02 -1.26
C THR A 73 -31.54 -23.68 -0.91
N LEU A 74 -31.16 -23.77 0.39
CA LEU A 74 -29.83 -23.58 0.89
C LEU A 74 -29.49 -24.72 1.86
N PRO A 75 -28.23 -25.25 1.87
CA PRO A 75 -27.80 -26.23 2.87
C PRO A 75 -27.79 -25.63 4.30
N PRO A 76 -27.83 -26.45 5.34
CA PRO A 76 -27.61 -26.02 6.71
C PRO A 76 -26.27 -25.27 6.89
N LEU A 77 -26.18 -24.40 7.93
CA LEU A 77 -25.01 -23.54 8.16
C LEU A 77 -23.70 -24.36 8.26
N GLU A 78 -23.71 -25.48 8.95
CA GLU A 78 -22.56 -26.36 9.15
C GLU A 78 -22.01 -26.98 7.85
N GLU A 79 -22.79 -26.98 6.78
CA GLU A 79 -22.35 -27.44 5.45
C GLU A 79 -21.85 -26.28 4.57
N ARG A 80 -22.04 -25.03 5.01
CA ARG A 80 -21.72 -23.81 4.26
C ARG A 80 -20.45 -23.12 4.72
N ILE A 81 -20.11 -23.22 5.99
CA ILE A 81 -18.91 -22.62 6.57
C ILE A 81 -17.80 -23.67 6.75
N PRO A 82 -16.51 -23.25 6.72
CA PRO A 82 -15.41 -24.18 6.97
C PRO A 82 -15.43 -24.74 8.40
N ALA A 83 -14.79 -25.89 8.60
CA ALA A 83 -14.67 -26.53 9.92
C ALA A 83 -13.94 -25.63 10.94
N GLU A 84 -12.99 -24.83 10.45
CA GLU A 84 -12.25 -23.81 11.21
C GLU A 84 -12.51 -22.42 10.59
N PRO A 85 -13.66 -21.78 10.85
CA PRO A 85 -13.97 -20.48 10.28
C PRO A 85 -13.02 -19.38 10.77
N LEU A 86 -12.91 -18.28 10.03
CA LEU A 86 -12.26 -17.09 10.54
C LEU A 86 -13.13 -16.47 11.65
N VAL A 87 -12.61 -16.40 12.87
CA VAL A 87 -13.32 -15.76 13.98
C VAL A 87 -12.94 -14.27 14.03
N ILE A 88 -13.94 -13.41 13.92
CA ILE A 88 -13.78 -11.96 14.03
C ILE A 88 -14.34 -11.52 15.37
N GLU A 89 -13.47 -10.97 16.23
CA GLU A 89 -13.88 -10.40 17.50
C GLU A 89 -14.61 -9.06 17.25
N PRO A 90 -15.87 -8.92 17.70
CA PRO A 90 -16.59 -7.67 17.55
C PRO A 90 -15.94 -6.52 18.32
N TYR A 91 -15.92 -5.31 17.76
CA TYR A 91 -15.34 -4.15 18.43
C TYR A 91 -16.02 -3.82 19.76
N ASN A 92 -17.31 -4.01 19.86
CA ASN A 92 -18.08 -3.63 21.05
C ASN A 92 -18.99 -4.77 21.55
N GLU A 93 -19.78 -5.39 20.67
CA GLU A 93 -20.78 -6.38 21.04
C GLU A 93 -21.17 -7.29 19.86
N ILE A 94 -21.78 -8.42 20.15
CA ILE A 94 -22.40 -9.29 19.13
C ILE A 94 -23.51 -8.49 18.45
N GLY A 95 -23.46 -8.39 17.13
CA GLY A 95 -24.37 -7.58 16.34
C GLY A 95 -25.72 -8.27 16.06
N GLN A 96 -26.55 -7.59 15.32
CA GLN A 96 -27.88 -8.03 14.91
C GLN A 96 -27.96 -8.09 13.38
N TYR A 97 -28.63 -9.11 12.86
CA TYR A 97 -28.82 -9.26 11.43
C TYR A 97 -29.86 -8.30 10.87
N GLY A 98 -29.64 -7.88 9.63
CA GLY A 98 -30.61 -7.15 8.84
C GLY A 98 -30.12 -5.81 8.32
N GLY A 99 -30.90 -5.23 7.42
CA GLY A 99 -30.73 -3.89 6.91
C GLY A 99 -29.91 -3.79 5.63
N THR A 100 -29.89 -2.57 5.09
CA THR A 100 -29.14 -2.20 3.89
C THR A 100 -28.20 -1.07 4.22
N TRP A 101 -26.93 -1.24 3.88
CA TRP A 101 -25.93 -0.18 3.96
C TRP A 101 -25.95 0.63 2.65
N HIS A 102 -26.37 1.88 2.73
CA HIS A 102 -26.33 2.81 1.62
C HIS A 102 -24.97 3.52 1.57
N ARG A 103 -24.39 3.56 0.39
CA ARG A 103 -23.06 4.10 0.18
C ARG A 103 -23.03 4.99 -1.05
N PHE A 104 -22.32 6.11 -0.96
CA PHE A 104 -22.05 7.00 -2.10
C PHE A 104 -20.58 6.99 -2.42
N ASP A 105 -20.24 6.87 -3.72
CA ASP A 105 -18.86 6.83 -4.16
C ASP A 105 -18.67 7.69 -5.42
N THR A 106 -17.50 8.33 -5.53
CA THR A 106 -17.11 9.11 -6.71
C THR A 106 -16.28 8.31 -7.70
N SER A 107 -15.77 7.15 -7.32
CA SER A 107 -15.03 6.22 -8.18
C SER A 107 -16.01 5.35 -8.95
N LYS A 108 -16.39 5.80 -10.14
CA LYS A 108 -17.41 5.15 -10.99
C LYS A 108 -17.00 3.78 -11.52
N ASP A 109 -15.72 3.45 -11.46
CA ASP A 109 -15.16 2.15 -11.81
C ASP A 109 -15.14 1.16 -10.64
N GLY A 110 -15.57 1.59 -9.45
CA GLY A 110 -15.56 0.77 -8.24
C GLY A 110 -14.18 0.63 -7.59
N GLY A 111 -13.18 1.39 -8.00
CA GLY A 111 -11.83 1.32 -7.44
C GLY A 111 -11.78 1.57 -5.93
N HIS A 112 -12.58 2.50 -5.42
CA HIS A 112 -12.69 2.73 -3.98
C HIS A 112 -13.39 1.58 -3.22
N LEU A 113 -14.25 0.84 -3.90
CA LEU A 113 -14.94 -0.30 -3.29
C LEU A 113 -13.99 -1.46 -3.07
N SER A 114 -13.09 -1.73 -4.01
CA SER A 114 -12.10 -2.79 -3.88
C SER A 114 -11.24 -2.60 -2.64
N MET A 115 -10.93 -1.37 -2.28
CA MET A 115 -10.18 -1.04 -1.07
C MET A 115 -10.97 -1.23 0.23
N ALA A 116 -12.29 -1.20 0.22
CA ALA A 116 -13.12 -1.20 1.43
C ALA A 116 -13.84 -2.51 1.70
N MET A 117 -14.08 -3.32 0.67
CA MET A 117 -15.01 -4.45 0.75
C MET A 117 -14.52 -5.70 0.03
N TYR A 118 -13.43 -5.63 -0.71
CA TYR A 118 -13.03 -6.67 -1.65
C TYR A 118 -11.65 -7.27 -1.39
N SER A 119 -11.14 -7.19 -0.18
CA SER A 119 -9.85 -7.78 0.14
C SER A 119 -10.03 -9.08 0.92
N TYR A 120 -10.13 -10.20 0.24
CA TYR A 120 -10.00 -11.50 0.87
C TYR A 120 -8.55 -12.01 0.78
N SER A 121 -7.65 -11.21 1.26
CA SER A 121 -6.24 -11.60 1.32
C SER A 121 -6.05 -12.87 2.15
N PRO A 122 -5.17 -13.79 1.75
CA PRO A 122 -4.89 -14.98 2.54
C PRO A 122 -4.26 -14.65 3.90
N VAL A 123 -3.55 -13.53 3.98
CA VAL A 123 -2.86 -13.03 5.17
C VAL A 123 -3.30 -11.60 5.43
N HIS A 124 -3.55 -11.24 6.69
CA HIS A 124 -3.90 -9.88 7.09
C HIS A 124 -2.84 -9.29 8.01
N TRP A 125 -2.67 -7.97 7.98
CA TRP A 125 -1.96 -7.25 9.02
C TRP A 125 -2.77 -7.23 10.31
N VAL A 126 -2.09 -7.29 11.46
CA VAL A 126 -2.70 -6.92 12.73
C VAL A 126 -2.95 -5.41 12.78
N GLN A 127 -3.81 -4.96 13.70
CA GLN A 127 -4.23 -3.56 13.77
C GLN A 127 -3.10 -2.56 14.01
N ASP A 128 -1.99 -2.98 14.63
CA ASP A 128 -0.80 -2.15 14.82
C ASP A 128 0.11 -2.09 13.57
N GLY A 129 -0.14 -2.93 12.57
CA GLY A 129 0.63 -2.97 11.33
C GLY A 129 2.03 -3.54 11.45
N LEU A 130 2.37 -4.15 12.59
CA LEU A 130 3.72 -4.68 12.84
C LEU A 130 3.81 -6.19 12.64
N ASP A 131 2.69 -6.90 12.72
CA ASP A 131 2.63 -8.35 12.55
C ASP A 131 1.48 -8.76 11.63
N LYS A 132 1.38 -10.04 11.35
CA LYS A 132 0.41 -10.64 10.45
C LYS A 132 -0.44 -11.70 11.16
N LYS A 133 -1.67 -11.85 10.69
CA LYS A 133 -2.63 -12.84 11.18
C LYS A 133 -3.32 -13.56 10.02
N PRO A 134 -3.88 -14.75 10.26
CA PRO A 134 -4.68 -15.46 9.27
C PRO A 134 -5.84 -14.61 8.73
N GLY A 135 -6.04 -14.69 7.40
CA GLY A 135 -7.21 -14.18 6.70
C GLY A 135 -8.01 -15.35 6.08
N LEU A 136 -8.07 -15.37 4.73
CA LEU A 136 -8.66 -16.49 3.99
C LEU A 136 -7.90 -17.80 4.27
N ALA A 137 -6.56 -17.75 4.35
CA ALA A 137 -5.78 -18.89 4.85
C ALA A 137 -5.99 -19.06 6.36
N LYS A 138 -5.94 -20.31 6.85
CA LYS A 138 -5.97 -20.59 8.29
C LYS A 138 -4.62 -20.40 8.97
N GLY A 139 -3.53 -20.36 8.21
CA GLY A 139 -2.18 -20.19 8.71
C GLY A 139 -1.12 -20.47 7.66
N TRP A 140 0.10 -20.43 8.08
CA TRP A 140 1.29 -20.70 7.27
C TRP A 140 2.44 -21.17 8.13
N ASP A 141 3.43 -21.80 7.51
CA ASP A 141 4.77 -21.96 8.06
C ASP A 141 5.84 -21.66 7.01
N PHE A 142 7.08 -21.59 7.43
CA PHE A 142 8.24 -21.38 6.58
C PHE A 142 9.51 -21.93 7.24
N ASN A 143 10.52 -22.24 6.42
CA ASN A 143 11.83 -22.65 6.91
C ASN A 143 12.67 -21.45 7.40
N ASP A 144 13.73 -21.74 8.16
CA ASP A 144 14.61 -20.71 8.78
C ASP A 144 15.20 -19.72 7.75
N ASP A 145 15.49 -20.21 6.55
CA ASP A 145 16.06 -19.40 5.46
C ASP A 145 15.03 -18.57 4.73
N LYS A 146 13.73 -18.72 5.05
CA LYS A 146 12.61 -18.06 4.34
C LYS A 146 12.66 -18.29 2.82
N THR A 147 13.11 -19.48 2.41
CA THR A 147 13.12 -19.93 1.01
C THR A 147 11.95 -20.83 0.68
N GLU A 148 11.24 -21.37 1.67
CA GLU A 148 10.10 -22.24 1.48
C GLU A 148 8.97 -21.88 2.44
N TYR A 149 7.76 -21.75 1.90
CA TYR A 149 6.54 -21.38 2.62
C TYR A 149 5.44 -22.37 2.29
N ASN A 150 4.68 -22.79 3.32
CA ASN A 150 3.42 -23.47 3.15
C ASN A 150 2.29 -22.55 3.59
N LEU A 151 1.32 -22.37 2.73
CA LEU A 151 0.08 -21.65 3.00
C LEU A 151 -1.06 -22.67 3.16
N TYR A 152 -1.73 -22.65 4.31
CA TYR A 152 -2.79 -23.59 4.64
C TYR A 152 -4.15 -22.97 4.46
N LEU A 153 -4.97 -23.48 3.54
CA LEU A 153 -6.34 -23.05 3.31
C LEU A 153 -7.28 -23.64 4.37
N ARG A 154 -8.44 -23.04 4.55
CA ARG A 154 -9.48 -23.53 5.48
C ARG A 154 -10.30 -24.63 4.78
N GLU A 155 -10.25 -25.84 5.31
CA GLU A 155 -11.04 -26.98 4.79
C GLU A 155 -12.55 -26.70 4.88
N GLY A 156 -13.26 -26.93 3.79
CA GLY A 156 -14.70 -26.71 3.70
C GLY A 156 -15.10 -25.29 3.32
N THR A 157 -14.14 -24.39 3.06
CA THR A 157 -14.45 -23.08 2.47
C THR A 157 -15.08 -23.24 1.08
N ARG A 158 -16.06 -22.39 0.77
CA ARG A 158 -16.80 -22.41 -0.50
C ARG A 158 -16.85 -21.05 -1.16
N TRP A 159 -16.93 -21.01 -2.46
CA TRP A 159 -17.28 -19.84 -3.24
C TRP A 159 -18.74 -19.43 -2.97
N SER A 160 -19.12 -18.22 -3.35
CA SER A 160 -20.47 -17.66 -3.11
C SER A 160 -21.61 -18.43 -3.78
N ASP A 161 -21.32 -19.26 -4.76
CA ASP A 161 -22.27 -20.19 -5.41
C ASP A 161 -22.35 -21.58 -4.76
N GLY A 162 -21.51 -21.81 -3.75
CA GLY A 162 -21.49 -23.05 -2.98
C GLY A 162 -20.49 -24.09 -3.47
N GLU A 163 -19.77 -23.87 -4.56
CA GLU A 163 -18.71 -24.76 -5.00
C GLU A 163 -17.50 -24.72 -4.07
N PRO A 164 -16.76 -25.85 -3.88
CA PRO A 164 -15.60 -25.88 -3.01
C PRO A 164 -14.51 -24.91 -3.44
N PHE A 165 -13.89 -24.24 -2.45
CA PHE A 165 -12.68 -23.45 -2.62
C PHE A 165 -11.47 -24.29 -2.21
N THR A 166 -10.51 -24.48 -3.12
CA THR A 166 -9.34 -25.34 -2.93
C THR A 166 -8.06 -24.73 -3.51
N SER A 167 -6.95 -25.40 -3.31
CA SER A 167 -5.67 -25.05 -3.95
C SER A 167 -5.73 -25.06 -5.49
N ALA A 168 -6.69 -25.80 -6.08
CA ALA A 168 -6.89 -25.82 -7.53
C ALA A 168 -7.29 -24.44 -8.09
N ASP A 169 -7.96 -23.58 -7.32
CA ASP A 169 -8.32 -22.23 -7.71
C ASP A 169 -7.10 -21.31 -7.78
N PHE A 170 -6.12 -21.52 -6.87
CA PHE A 170 -4.82 -20.85 -6.94
C PHE A 170 -3.99 -21.37 -8.13
N MET A 171 -3.92 -22.71 -8.31
CA MET A 171 -3.14 -23.31 -9.40
C MET A 171 -3.70 -22.95 -10.76
N PHE A 172 -5.04 -22.75 -10.91
CA PHE A 172 -5.63 -22.25 -12.13
C PHE A 172 -5.13 -20.84 -12.47
N TRP A 173 -5.11 -19.92 -11.48
CA TRP A 173 -4.52 -18.60 -11.67
C TRP A 173 -3.04 -18.71 -12.04
N TRP A 174 -2.29 -19.56 -11.33
CA TRP A 174 -0.85 -19.69 -11.53
C TRP A 174 -0.47 -20.30 -12.89
N GLU A 175 -1.05 -21.45 -13.21
CA GLU A 175 -0.68 -22.22 -14.40
C GLU A 175 -1.38 -21.73 -15.67
N ASP A 176 -2.66 -21.38 -15.59
CA ASP A 176 -3.49 -21.08 -16.75
C ASP A 176 -3.58 -19.57 -17.07
N MET A 177 -3.20 -18.71 -16.14
CA MET A 177 -3.14 -17.26 -16.36
C MET A 177 -1.69 -16.77 -16.34
N VAL A 178 -0.96 -16.90 -15.22
CA VAL A 178 0.37 -16.30 -15.05
C VAL A 178 1.44 -16.99 -15.88
N LEU A 179 1.51 -18.31 -15.86
CA LEU A 179 2.51 -19.09 -16.62
C LEU A 179 2.08 -19.39 -18.06
N ASN A 180 0.87 -19.00 -18.46
CA ASN A 180 0.36 -19.26 -19.78
C ASN A 180 0.90 -18.23 -20.80
N PRO A 181 1.75 -18.65 -21.75
CA PRO A 181 2.36 -17.73 -22.73
C PRO A 181 1.35 -17.09 -23.69
N ASP A 182 0.16 -17.70 -23.86
CA ASP A 182 -0.89 -17.17 -24.72
C ASP A 182 -1.78 -16.13 -24.01
N HIS A 183 -1.75 -16.08 -22.67
CA HIS A 183 -2.45 -15.10 -21.85
C HIS A 183 -1.56 -13.91 -21.46
N SER A 184 -0.26 -14.09 -21.49
CA SER A 184 0.78 -13.06 -21.35
C SER A 184 0.97 -12.40 -19.98
N ASP A 185 0.73 -13.05 -18.89
CA ASP A 185 1.02 -12.42 -17.61
C ASP A 185 2.49 -12.61 -17.19
N VAL A 186 3.03 -11.54 -16.63
CA VAL A 186 4.36 -11.59 -16.00
C VAL A 186 4.16 -12.02 -14.55
N PRO A 187 4.91 -13.03 -14.06
CA PRO A 187 4.84 -13.39 -12.66
C PRO A 187 5.03 -12.19 -11.75
N PRO A 188 4.21 -12.04 -10.70
CA PRO A 188 4.36 -10.96 -9.72
C PRO A 188 5.76 -10.92 -9.14
N ASP A 189 6.30 -9.73 -8.93
CA ASP A 189 7.67 -9.50 -8.45
C ASP A 189 7.94 -10.16 -7.09
N TYR A 190 6.94 -10.28 -6.22
CA TYR A 190 7.06 -10.95 -4.93
C TYR A 190 7.12 -12.50 -5.01
N LEU A 191 6.84 -13.05 -6.18
CA LEU A 191 7.08 -14.47 -6.49
C LEU A 191 8.43 -14.69 -7.18
N ILE A 192 9.30 -13.67 -7.24
CA ILE A 192 10.62 -13.74 -7.83
C ILE A 192 11.67 -13.47 -6.75
N SER A 193 12.54 -14.43 -6.48
CA SER A 193 13.68 -14.25 -5.57
C SER A 193 14.93 -14.93 -6.12
N GLY A 194 16.09 -14.29 -5.97
CA GLY A 194 17.33 -14.77 -6.56
C GLY A 194 17.38 -14.68 -8.10
N GLY A 195 16.46 -13.92 -8.71
CA GLY A 195 16.34 -13.78 -10.16
C GLY A 195 15.55 -14.92 -10.83
N GLU A 196 14.93 -15.78 -10.05
CA GLU A 196 14.12 -16.91 -10.53
C GLU A 196 12.69 -16.83 -9.96
N VAL A 197 11.74 -17.26 -10.76
CA VAL A 197 10.33 -17.39 -10.35
C VAL A 197 10.20 -18.56 -9.37
N ALA A 198 9.40 -18.41 -8.32
CA ALA A 198 9.14 -19.47 -7.35
C ALA A 198 8.55 -20.73 -8.01
N THR A 199 9.00 -21.88 -7.55
CA THR A 199 8.31 -23.14 -7.85
C THR A 199 7.12 -23.26 -6.91
N ILE A 200 5.90 -23.32 -7.46
CA ILE A 200 4.67 -23.41 -6.69
C ILE A 200 4.01 -24.75 -6.96
N THR A 201 3.59 -25.42 -5.88
CA THR A 201 2.90 -26.71 -5.95
C THR A 201 1.74 -26.77 -4.97
N ALA A 202 0.75 -27.59 -5.27
CA ALA A 202 -0.35 -27.92 -4.39
C ALA A 202 -0.29 -29.42 -4.03
N PRO A 203 0.33 -29.79 -2.90
CA PRO A 203 0.47 -31.19 -2.51
C PRO A 203 -0.87 -31.86 -2.14
N ASP A 204 -1.86 -31.05 -1.75
CA ASP A 204 -3.23 -31.45 -1.47
C ASP A 204 -4.19 -30.27 -1.72
N ASP A 205 -5.49 -30.51 -1.53
CA ASP A 205 -6.56 -29.53 -1.82
C ASP A 205 -6.50 -28.28 -0.93
N TYR A 206 -5.74 -28.30 0.17
CA TYR A 206 -5.73 -27.22 1.17
C TYR A 206 -4.34 -26.72 1.51
N THR A 207 -3.31 -27.14 0.76
CA THR A 207 -1.93 -26.70 0.96
C THR A 207 -1.35 -26.14 -0.34
N ILE A 208 -0.76 -24.96 -0.27
CA ILE A 208 0.02 -24.36 -1.36
C ILE A 208 1.44 -24.18 -0.86
N ASN A 209 2.40 -24.81 -1.54
CA ASN A 209 3.82 -24.70 -1.24
C ASN A 209 4.49 -23.75 -2.23
N PHE A 210 5.26 -22.79 -1.70
CA PHE A 210 6.06 -21.83 -2.46
C PHE A 210 7.53 -22.08 -2.15
N LYS A 211 8.33 -22.35 -3.18
CA LYS A 211 9.76 -22.56 -3.04
C LYS A 211 10.54 -21.55 -3.90
N PHE A 212 11.32 -20.72 -3.26
CA PHE A 212 12.12 -19.65 -3.85
C PHE A 212 13.58 -20.09 -4.06
N ALA A 213 14.24 -19.56 -5.08
CA ALA A 213 15.66 -19.79 -5.34
C ALA A 213 16.59 -19.08 -4.32
N ALA A 214 16.09 -18.02 -3.68
CA ALA A 214 16.77 -17.30 -2.58
C ALA A 214 15.72 -16.91 -1.52
N SER A 215 16.18 -16.45 -0.36
CA SER A 215 15.30 -15.97 0.71
C SER A 215 14.29 -14.93 0.21
N SER A 216 13.03 -15.04 0.64
CA SER A 216 11.93 -14.12 0.31
C SER A 216 11.20 -13.63 1.58
N PRO A 217 11.87 -12.93 2.48
CA PRO A 217 11.35 -12.60 3.81
C PRO A 217 10.14 -11.66 3.79
N LEU A 218 9.92 -10.94 2.70
CA LEU A 218 8.79 -10.02 2.51
C LEU A 218 7.56 -10.71 1.88
N PHE A 219 7.62 -12.01 1.63
CA PHE A 219 6.54 -12.73 0.94
C PHE A 219 5.18 -12.60 1.65
N LEU A 220 5.16 -12.84 2.97
CA LEU A 220 3.91 -12.70 3.75
C LEU A 220 3.43 -11.25 3.84
N ASP A 221 4.35 -10.29 3.91
CA ASP A 221 4.01 -8.87 3.87
C ASP A 221 3.30 -8.51 2.55
N ARG A 222 3.80 -9.04 1.43
CA ARG A 222 3.21 -8.86 0.11
C ARG A 222 1.86 -9.57 -0.02
N LEU A 223 1.70 -10.75 0.53
CA LEU A 223 0.40 -11.44 0.58
C LEU A 223 -0.65 -10.70 1.43
N ALA A 224 -0.22 -9.92 2.41
CA ALA A 224 -1.09 -9.11 3.24
C ALA A 224 -1.45 -7.74 2.63
N MET A 225 -0.90 -7.39 1.46
CA MET A 225 -1.25 -6.16 0.76
C MET A 225 -2.63 -6.24 0.09
N TRP A 226 -3.30 -5.10 0.02
CA TRP A 226 -4.62 -5.01 -0.62
C TRP A 226 -4.67 -5.46 -2.10
N PRO A 227 -3.63 -5.29 -2.94
CA PRO A 227 -3.69 -5.73 -4.33
C PRO A 227 -3.76 -7.25 -4.50
N ASN A 228 -3.40 -8.01 -3.47
CA ASN A 228 -3.39 -9.47 -3.51
C ASN A 228 -4.73 -10.11 -3.08
N GLY A 229 -5.72 -9.28 -2.85
CA GLY A 229 -7.10 -9.70 -2.85
C GLY A 229 -7.70 -9.41 -4.21
N VAL A 230 -8.95 -9.58 -4.39
CA VAL A 230 -9.65 -9.32 -5.63
C VAL A 230 -9.68 -7.82 -5.93
N THR A 231 -8.84 -7.37 -6.81
CA THR A 231 -9.14 -6.14 -7.53
C THR A 231 -9.59 -6.48 -8.94
N PRO A 232 -10.55 -5.74 -9.49
CA PRO A 232 -10.98 -5.95 -10.88
C PRO A 232 -9.87 -5.72 -11.91
N ALA A 233 -8.77 -5.08 -11.49
CA ALA A 233 -7.65 -4.71 -12.34
C ALA A 233 -6.29 -5.12 -11.75
N GLY A 234 -6.27 -5.92 -10.69
CA GLY A 234 -5.04 -6.30 -9.96
C GLY A 234 -4.77 -7.78 -9.95
N GLU A 235 -3.66 -8.11 -9.34
CA GLU A 235 -3.20 -9.48 -9.14
C GLU A 235 -4.25 -10.27 -8.35
N ARG A 236 -4.72 -11.38 -8.90
CA ARG A 236 -5.69 -12.26 -8.30
C ARG A 236 -4.97 -13.53 -7.94
N LEU A 237 -4.91 -13.87 -6.66
CA LEU A 237 -4.29 -15.13 -6.23
C LEU A 237 -5.25 -16.32 -6.37
N PHE A 238 -6.54 -16.08 -6.41
CA PHE A 238 -7.56 -17.12 -6.49
C PHE A 238 -8.63 -16.74 -7.48
N VAL A 239 -8.95 -17.66 -8.36
CA VAL A 239 -9.97 -17.47 -9.40
C VAL A 239 -10.90 -18.69 -9.37
N PRO A 240 -12.23 -18.53 -9.39
CA PRO A 240 -13.17 -19.66 -9.34
C PRO A 240 -13.04 -20.52 -10.60
N LYS A 241 -12.14 -21.52 -10.54
CA LYS A 241 -11.77 -22.38 -11.64
C LYS A 241 -13.01 -22.99 -12.31
N HIS A 242 -13.90 -23.59 -11.52
CA HIS A 242 -15.11 -24.25 -12.00
C HIS A 242 -15.99 -23.34 -12.87
N TYR A 243 -16.05 -22.04 -12.55
CA TYR A 243 -16.81 -21.04 -13.29
C TYR A 243 -16.03 -20.51 -14.50
N MET A 244 -14.74 -20.24 -14.31
CA MET A 244 -13.91 -19.58 -15.34
C MET A 244 -13.49 -20.51 -16.48
N GLU A 245 -13.47 -21.83 -16.29
CA GLU A 245 -13.17 -22.80 -17.36
C GLU A 245 -14.06 -22.63 -18.59
N GLN A 246 -15.31 -22.18 -18.43
CA GLN A 246 -16.24 -21.95 -19.55
C GLN A 246 -15.80 -20.81 -20.49
N PHE A 247 -15.02 -19.86 -20.01
CA PHE A 247 -14.51 -18.71 -20.78
C PHE A 247 -13.07 -18.89 -21.23
N HIS A 248 -12.40 -19.97 -20.83
CA HIS A 248 -10.98 -20.17 -21.07
C HIS A 248 -10.72 -21.05 -22.31
N PRO A 249 -9.89 -20.62 -23.31
CA PRO A 249 -9.66 -21.36 -24.57
C PRO A 249 -9.15 -22.82 -24.35
N LYS A 250 -8.39 -23.08 -23.30
CA LYS A 250 -7.88 -24.43 -22.97
C LYS A 250 -9.00 -25.41 -22.62
N TYR A 251 -10.07 -24.94 -21.99
CA TYR A 251 -11.15 -25.78 -21.46
C TYR A 251 -12.41 -25.74 -22.33
N ASN A 252 -12.64 -24.63 -23.05
CA ASN A 252 -13.78 -24.47 -23.92
C ASN A 252 -13.34 -24.15 -25.36
N SER A 253 -13.46 -25.11 -26.24
CA SER A 253 -13.05 -24.97 -27.64
C SER A 253 -13.89 -23.98 -28.47
N ALA A 254 -15.01 -23.47 -27.93
CA ALA A 254 -15.79 -22.40 -28.58
C ALA A 254 -15.18 -21.02 -28.32
N VAL A 255 -14.35 -20.88 -27.29
CA VAL A 255 -13.62 -19.65 -26.95
C VAL A 255 -12.27 -19.69 -27.66
N THR A 256 -11.96 -18.66 -28.43
CA THR A 256 -10.73 -18.61 -29.27
C THR A 256 -9.76 -17.52 -28.88
N THR A 257 -10.13 -16.63 -27.95
CA THR A 257 -9.31 -15.51 -27.47
C THR A 257 -9.49 -15.34 -25.97
N TYR A 258 -8.52 -14.68 -25.31
CA TYR A 258 -8.61 -14.35 -23.89
C TYR A 258 -9.42 -13.08 -23.59
N GLU A 259 -9.86 -12.32 -24.60
CA GLU A 259 -10.62 -11.08 -24.40
C GLU A 259 -11.95 -11.31 -23.64
N GLU A 260 -12.65 -12.41 -23.94
CA GLU A 260 -13.88 -12.77 -23.24
C GLU A 260 -13.59 -13.28 -21.83
N PHE A 261 -12.52 -14.04 -21.68
CA PHE A 261 -12.02 -14.49 -20.37
C PHE A 261 -11.70 -13.31 -19.46
N ASP A 262 -10.91 -12.33 -19.92
CA ASP A 262 -10.54 -11.16 -19.15
C ASP A 262 -11.73 -10.31 -18.72
N LYS A 263 -12.74 -10.18 -19.58
CA LYS A 263 -13.99 -9.53 -19.22
C LYS A 263 -14.78 -10.31 -18.19
N SER A 264 -14.80 -11.64 -18.30
CA SER A 264 -15.60 -12.52 -17.44
C SER A 264 -15.03 -12.68 -16.03
N VAL A 265 -13.73 -12.47 -15.87
CA VAL A 265 -13.07 -12.50 -14.58
C VAL A 265 -13.30 -11.20 -13.78
N ASP A 266 -13.76 -10.14 -14.42
CA ASP A 266 -14.08 -8.86 -13.78
C ASP A 266 -15.58 -8.81 -13.39
N TRP A 267 -15.87 -8.78 -12.09
CA TRP A 267 -17.23 -8.71 -11.56
C TRP A 267 -18.03 -7.50 -12.09
N ARG A 268 -17.38 -6.42 -12.51
CA ARG A 268 -18.04 -5.24 -13.10
C ARG A 268 -18.67 -5.55 -14.44
N SER A 269 -18.02 -6.42 -15.20
CA SER A 269 -18.52 -6.91 -16.49
C SER A 269 -19.34 -8.17 -16.33
N ASN A 270 -19.10 -8.92 -15.24
CA ASN A 270 -19.70 -10.20 -14.96
C ASN A 270 -20.06 -10.33 -13.47
N PRO A 271 -21.16 -9.70 -13.01
CA PRO A 271 -21.54 -9.76 -11.58
C PRO A 271 -21.96 -11.17 -11.12
N GLU A 272 -22.12 -12.13 -12.01
CA GLU A 272 -22.41 -13.53 -11.67
C GLU A 272 -21.17 -14.35 -11.27
N ILE A 273 -19.97 -13.77 -11.42
CA ILE A 273 -18.74 -14.48 -11.01
C ILE A 273 -18.76 -14.79 -9.52
N PRO A 274 -18.52 -16.04 -9.10
CA PRO A 274 -18.43 -16.39 -7.71
C PRO A 274 -17.30 -15.65 -7.00
N VAL A 275 -17.55 -15.23 -5.76
CA VAL A 275 -16.63 -14.43 -4.94
C VAL A 275 -16.45 -14.99 -3.54
N MET A 276 -15.40 -14.57 -2.85
CA MET A 276 -15.11 -14.92 -1.44
C MET A 276 -15.42 -13.77 -0.47
N LEU A 277 -16.18 -12.77 -0.92
CA LEU A 277 -16.47 -11.55 -0.20
C LEU A 277 -17.63 -11.73 0.79
N PRO A 278 -17.74 -10.89 1.84
CA PRO A 278 -18.90 -10.93 2.73
C PRO A 278 -20.21 -10.56 2.03
N TRP A 279 -20.15 -9.71 1.00
CA TRP A 279 -21.27 -9.40 0.11
C TRP A 279 -20.88 -9.68 -1.33
N MET A 280 -21.74 -10.34 -2.06
CA MET A 280 -21.53 -10.67 -3.48
C MET A 280 -22.26 -9.68 -4.40
N PRO A 281 -21.67 -9.23 -5.50
CA PRO A 281 -22.35 -8.41 -6.49
C PRO A 281 -23.57 -9.16 -7.08
N VAL A 282 -24.70 -8.48 -7.15
CA VAL A 282 -25.92 -9.03 -7.82
C VAL A 282 -26.41 -8.16 -8.96
N SER A 283 -25.98 -6.89 -9.00
CA SER A 283 -26.30 -5.98 -10.10
C SER A 283 -25.27 -4.85 -10.16
N TYR A 284 -24.78 -4.57 -11.34
CA TYR A 284 -23.93 -3.41 -11.61
C TYR A 284 -24.42 -2.64 -12.83
N GLU A 285 -24.75 -1.37 -12.62
CA GLU A 285 -25.07 -0.39 -13.65
C GLU A 285 -23.88 0.58 -13.77
N PRO A 286 -23.07 0.50 -14.83
CA PRO A 286 -21.85 1.28 -14.97
C PRO A 286 -22.03 2.77 -14.68
N GLY A 287 -21.23 3.31 -13.76
CA GLY A 287 -21.25 4.71 -13.36
C GLY A 287 -22.50 5.19 -12.63
N THR A 288 -23.45 4.31 -12.32
CA THR A 288 -24.74 4.64 -11.69
C THR A 288 -24.90 3.95 -10.35
N ARG A 289 -24.87 2.61 -10.32
CA ARG A 289 -25.22 1.84 -9.13
C ARG A 289 -24.56 0.47 -9.10
N LEU A 290 -24.18 0.02 -7.90
CA LEU A 290 -23.82 -1.37 -7.60
C LEU A 290 -24.66 -1.85 -6.43
N VAL A 291 -25.26 -3.03 -6.58
CA VAL A 291 -25.99 -3.71 -5.52
C VAL A 291 -25.27 -5.00 -5.17
N MET A 292 -25.09 -5.22 -3.88
CA MET A 292 -24.49 -6.43 -3.34
C MET A 292 -25.39 -7.02 -2.26
N GLU A 293 -25.43 -8.34 -2.19
CA GLU A 293 -26.20 -9.09 -1.19
C GLU A 293 -25.27 -9.98 -0.38
N ARG A 294 -25.68 -10.33 0.83
CA ARG A 294 -24.98 -11.23 1.73
C ARG A 294 -24.54 -12.49 1.02
N ASN A 295 -23.27 -12.86 1.16
CA ASN A 295 -22.75 -14.14 0.71
C ASN A 295 -23.18 -15.27 1.68
N PRO A 296 -24.01 -16.23 1.26
CA PRO A 296 -24.48 -17.29 2.14
C PRO A 296 -23.39 -18.29 2.55
N TYR A 297 -22.25 -18.28 1.84
CA TYR A 297 -21.10 -19.15 2.09
C TYR A 297 -19.89 -18.41 2.67
N TYR A 298 -20.09 -17.19 3.19
CA TYR A 298 -18.97 -16.43 3.77
C TYR A 298 -18.35 -17.18 4.95
N TYR A 299 -17.03 -17.28 4.96
CA TYR A 299 -16.23 -18.17 5.81
C TYR A 299 -15.93 -17.62 7.21
N ALA A 300 -16.41 -16.42 7.56
CA ALA A 300 -16.14 -15.79 8.85
C ALA A 300 -17.36 -15.79 9.77
N VAL A 301 -17.07 -15.95 11.07
CA VAL A 301 -18.05 -15.91 12.16
C VAL A 301 -17.60 -14.89 13.22
N ASP A 302 -18.53 -14.47 14.09
CA ASP A 302 -18.17 -13.76 15.32
C ASP A 302 -17.75 -14.71 16.45
N THR A 303 -17.42 -14.16 17.61
CA THR A 303 -17.01 -14.95 18.80
C THR A 303 -18.13 -15.81 19.42
N ALA A 304 -19.38 -15.61 19.03
CA ALA A 304 -20.51 -16.45 19.40
C ALA A 304 -20.82 -17.52 18.34
N GLY A 305 -20.09 -17.55 17.22
CA GLY A 305 -20.28 -18.48 16.12
C GLY A 305 -21.34 -18.03 15.10
N ASN A 306 -21.82 -16.80 15.16
CA ASN A 306 -22.78 -16.29 14.18
C ASN A 306 -22.08 -15.94 12.87
N GLN A 307 -22.60 -16.45 11.74
CA GLN A 307 -22.04 -16.18 10.41
C GLN A 307 -22.14 -14.70 10.05
N LEU A 308 -21.03 -14.09 9.65
CA LEU A 308 -20.98 -12.71 9.14
C LEU A 308 -21.30 -12.67 7.62
N PRO A 309 -21.64 -11.52 7.08
CA PRO A 309 -21.81 -10.18 7.69
C PRO A 309 -23.17 -10.06 8.42
N TYR A 310 -23.31 -9.07 9.32
CA TYR A 310 -24.62 -8.81 9.95
C TYR A 310 -25.58 -8.07 9.02
N ILE A 311 -25.09 -7.14 8.19
CA ILE A 311 -25.90 -6.39 7.22
C ILE A 311 -26.21 -7.28 6.02
N ASP A 312 -27.49 -7.26 5.56
CA ASP A 312 -27.94 -8.11 4.47
C ASP A 312 -27.49 -7.64 3.09
N ARG A 313 -27.43 -6.32 2.90
CA ARG A 313 -27.24 -5.71 1.59
C ARG A 313 -26.39 -4.47 1.64
N VAL A 314 -25.63 -4.24 0.58
CA VAL A 314 -24.91 -2.97 0.33
C VAL A 314 -25.42 -2.39 -0.97
N ASP A 315 -25.79 -1.11 -0.95
CA ASP A 315 -26.34 -0.37 -2.07
C ASP A 315 -25.46 0.85 -2.34
N VAL A 316 -24.69 0.78 -3.40
CA VAL A 316 -23.72 1.84 -3.76
C VAL A 316 -24.27 2.66 -4.89
N THR A 317 -24.45 3.96 -4.68
CA THR A 317 -24.77 4.92 -5.73
C THR A 317 -23.54 5.72 -6.10
N PHE A 318 -23.18 5.73 -7.38
CA PHE A 318 -22.07 6.56 -7.87
C PHE A 318 -22.54 7.99 -8.08
N VAL A 319 -21.80 8.93 -7.50
CA VAL A 319 -22.09 10.36 -7.54
C VAL A 319 -21.02 11.11 -8.34
N GLU A 320 -21.36 12.28 -8.87
CA GLU A 320 -20.49 13.01 -9.77
C GLU A 320 -19.24 13.59 -9.07
N ASN A 321 -19.38 14.00 -7.80
CA ASN A 321 -18.32 14.68 -7.07
C ASN A 321 -18.51 14.62 -5.55
N VAL A 322 -17.48 15.08 -4.84
CA VAL A 322 -17.41 15.11 -3.37
C VAL A 322 -18.54 15.95 -2.74
N GLU A 323 -18.97 17.03 -3.38
CA GLU A 323 -20.04 17.89 -2.87
C GLU A 323 -21.39 17.16 -2.90
N ALA A 324 -21.69 16.43 -3.98
CA ALA A 324 -22.89 15.61 -4.07
C ALA A 324 -22.92 14.52 -2.99
N ALA A 325 -21.79 13.87 -2.75
CA ALA A 325 -21.67 12.90 -1.66
C ALA A 325 -21.84 13.52 -0.29
N LYS A 326 -21.23 14.68 -0.02
CA LYS A 326 -21.41 15.42 1.24
C LYS A 326 -22.88 15.72 1.53
N LEU A 327 -23.61 16.21 0.54
CA LEU A 327 -25.04 16.52 0.70
C LEU A 327 -25.86 15.28 1.07
N ARG A 328 -25.50 14.09 0.54
CA ARG A 328 -26.16 12.83 0.90
C ARG A 328 -25.86 12.40 2.33
N VAL A 329 -24.61 12.54 2.77
CA VAL A 329 -24.26 12.31 4.19
C VAL A 329 -25.03 13.23 5.11
N LEU A 330 -25.12 14.53 4.80
CA LEU A 330 -25.85 15.53 5.58
C LEU A 330 -27.39 15.35 5.53
N ALA A 331 -27.90 14.65 4.53
CA ALA A 331 -29.31 14.26 4.48
C ALA A 331 -29.62 13.00 5.32
N GLY A 332 -28.59 12.31 5.83
CA GLY A 332 -28.73 11.03 6.53
C GLY A 332 -28.96 9.84 5.59
N ASP A 333 -28.69 10.02 4.30
CA ASP A 333 -28.87 8.97 3.29
C ASP A 333 -27.75 7.93 3.30
N GLN A 334 -26.68 8.15 4.07
CA GLN A 334 -25.54 7.25 4.23
C GLN A 334 -25.29 6.96 5.71
N GLU A 335 -25.36 5.71 6.09
CA GLU A 335 -25.28 5.30 7.48
C GLU A 335 -23.84 5.31 8.02
N MET A 336 -22.86 4.99 7.18
CA MET A 336 -21.45 5.02 7.56
C MET A 336 -20.55 5.26 6.38
N CYS A 337 -19.48 6.03 6.62
CA CYS A 337 -18.43 6.32 5.67
C CYS A 337 -17.07 6.12 6.32
N PHE A 338 -16.50 4.95 6.11
CA PHE A 338 -15.09 4.68 6.32
C PHE A 338 -14.39 4.82 4.98
N ARG A 339 -13.14 5.25 5.02
CA ARG A 339 -12.35 5.37 3.81
C ARG A 339 -12.35 4.05 3.02
N PRO A 340 -12.36 4.08 1.68
CA PRO A 340 -12.57 5.24 0.86
C PRO A 340 -14.03 5.28 0.35
N CYS A 341 -14.89 6.04 0.96
CA CYS A 341 -16.17 6.31 0.33
C CYS A 341 -16.13 7.65 -0.39
N VAL A 342 -15.84 8.73 0.32
CA VAL A 342 -15.59 10.04 -0.27
C VAL A 342 -14.64 10.81 0.63
N TYR A 343 -13.52 11.26 0.08
CA TYR A 343 -12.61 12.15 0.80
C TYR A 343 -13.25 13.50 1.07
N GLN A 344 -13.46 13.81 2.34
CA GLN A 344 -13.90 15.13 2.77
C GLN A 344 -12.70 15.91 3.29
N PRO A 345 -12.46 17.15 2.79
CA PRO A 345 -11.42 17.98 3.32
C PRO A 345 -11.73 18.41 4.76
N LEU A 346 -10.71 18.65 5.57
CA LEU A 346 -10.89 19.08 6.97
C LEU A 346 -11.68 20.38 7.12
N SER A 347 -11.74 21.21 6.08
CA SER A 347 -12.60 22.41 6.04
C SER A 347 -14.08 22.10 6.25
N GLU A 348 -14.52 20.89 5.97
CA GLU A 348 -15.91 20.46 6.12
C GLU A 348 -16.24 19.93 7.52
N LEU A 349 -15.25 19.79 8.41
CA LEU A 349 -15.43 19.20 9.73
C LEU A 349 -16.53 19.90 10.55
N SER A 350 -16.60 21.24 10.52
CA SER A 350 -17.62 21.98 11.25
C SER A 350 -19.04 21.69 10.74
N VAL A 351 -19.19 21.52 9.42
CA VAL A 351 -20.48 21.22 8.79
C VAL A 351 -20.98 19.84 9.24
N PHE A 352 -20.09 18.84 9.30
CA PHE A 352 -20.46 17.52 9.83
C PHE A 352 -20.76 17.54 11.34
N ARG A 353 -19.97 18.28 12.12
CA ARG A 353 -20.23 18.47 13.56
C ARG A 353 -21.56 19.16 13.85
N ASP A 354 -21.95 20.14 13.06
CA ASP A 354 -23.25 20.82 13.20
C ASP A 354 -24.42 19.88 12.87
N ALA A 355 -24.20 18.89 11.98
CA ALA A 355 -25.22 17.89 11.64
C ALA A 355 -25.41 16.81 12.72
N GLU A 356 -24.48 16.64 13.66
CA GLU A 356 -24.56 15.60 14.69
C GLU A 356 -25.88 15.68 15.49
N ALA A 357 -26.26 16.88 15.90
CA ALA A 357 -27.48 17.10 16.70
C ALA A 357 -28.80 16.95 15.91
N THR A 358 -28.75 17.01 14.59
CA THR A 358 -29.94 17.07 13.73
C THR A 358 -30.33 15.72 13.12
N ILE A 359 -29.34 14.90 12.77
CA ILE A 359 -29.57 13.62 12.08
C ILE A 359 -28.96 12.42 12.82
N GLY A 360 -28.43 12.61 14.03
CA GLY A 360 -27.74 11.53 14.74
C GLY A 360 -26.41 11.11 14.10
N LEU A 361 -25.78 12.01 13.34
CA LEU A 361 -24.45 11.78 12.79
C LEU A 361 -23.40 11.76 13.91
N LYS A 362 -22.38 10.95 13.76
CA LYS A 362 -21.11 11.00 14.50
C LYS A 362 -19.98 11.34 13.52
N THR A 363 -19.05 12.13 13.99
CA THR A 363 -17.91 12.57 13.19
C THR A 363 -16.63 12.37 13.98
N ASP A 364 -15.81 11.43 13.56
CA ASP A 364 -14.52 11.12 14.17
C ASP A 364 -13.36 11.49 13.26
N LEU A 365 -12.20 11.68 13.86
CA LEU A 365 -10.95 11.95 13.16
C LEU A 365 -9.99 10.79 13.39
N PHE A 366 -9.63 10.10 12.30
CA PHE A 366 -8.65 9.02 12.31
C PHE A 366 -7.34 9.48 11.67
N ASP A 367 -6.21 8.93 12.12
CA ASP A 367 -4.91 9.24 11.55
C ASP A 367 -4.81 8.75 10.10
N SER A 368 -4.22 9.54 9.21
CA SER A 368 -3.91 9.08 7.85
C SER A 368 -2.68 8.18 7.80
N GLY A 369 -1.77 8.30 8.79
CA GLY A 369 -0.53 7.57 8.84
C GLY A 369 0.50 7.94 7.76
N GLY A 370 0.21 8.95 6.93
CA GLY A 370 1.12 9.38 5.87
C GLY A 370 2.37 10.09 6.39
N GLY A 371 3.50 9.91 5.71
CA GLY A 371 4.78 10.52 6.06
C GLY A 371 5.10 11.84 5.34
N THR A 372 4.32 12.24 4.36
CA THR A 372 4.70 13.36 3.46
C THR A 372 3.66 14.47 3.32
N GLY A 373 2.37 14.17 3.36
CA GLY A 373 1.31 15.06 2.90
C GLY A 373 1.39 15.34 1.40
N VAL A 374 0.86 16.48 0.96
CA VAL A 374 1.07 16.97 -0.41
C VAL A 374 2.53 17.30 -0.59
N MET A 375 3.13 16.82 -1.67
CA MET A 375 4.56 16.90 -1.89
C MET A 375 4.93 17.13 -3.35
N VAL A 376 6.22 17.40 -3.57
CA VAL A 376 6.83 17.61 -4.89
C VAL A 376 8.07 16.77 -5.08
N TYR A 377 8.27 16.28 -6.31
CA TYR A 377 9.38 15.43 -6.74
C TYR A 377 10.14 16.13 -7.87
N PRO A 378 11.29 16.77 -7.61
CA PRO A 378 12.17 17.27 -8.67
C PRO A 378 12.66 16.10 -9.54
N ASN A 379 12.57 16.23 -10.85
CA ASN A 379 12.90 15.16 -11.79
C ASN A 379 14.42 14.96 -11.93
N TRP A 380 14.94 13.96 -11.28
CA TRP A 380 16.38 13.61 -11.30
C TRP A 380 16.93 13.22 -12.67
N THR A 381 16.06 12.75 -13.55
CA THR A 381 16.39 12.33 -14.93
C THR A 381 15.81 13.26 -15.99
N HIS A 382 15.60 14.53 -15.64
CA HIS A 382 15.00 15.55 -16.53
C HIS A 382 15.75 15.63 -17.87
N GLN A 383 15.00 15.84 -18.97
CA GLN A 383 15.57 15.88 -20.32
C GLN A 383 16.51 17.07 -20.54
N ASP A 384 16.15 18.25 -20.02
CA ASP A 384 17.04 19.43 -20.03
C ASP A 384 18.21 19.21 -19.06
N PRO A 385 19.47 19.20 -19.55
CA PRO A 385 20.63 18.94 -18.70
C PRO A 385 20.88 20.01 -17.63
N GLN A 386 20.50 21.27 -17.87
CA GLN A 386 20.70 22.35 -16.89
C GLN A 386 19.72 22.21 -15.72
N LYS A 387 18.44 21.93 -16.01
CA LYS A 387 17.45 21.64 -14.97
C LYS A 387 17.82 20.36 -14.22
N ARG A 388 18.24 19.32 -14.94
CA ARG A 388 18.68 18.05 -14.34
C ARG A 388 19.82 18.26 -13.33
N GLU A 389 20.83 19.06 -13.67
CA GLU A 389 21.93 19.38 -12.75
C GLU A 389 21.43 20.15 -11.52
N LEU A 390 20.51 21.09 -11.66
CA LEU A 390 19.88 21.78 -10.53
C LEU A 390 19.09 20.81 -9.64
N TYR A 391 18.29 19.93 -10.23
CA TYR A 391 17.49 18.96 -9.45
C TYR A 391 18.37 17.93 -8.72
N ARG A 392 19.55 17.58 -9.27
CA ARG A 392 20.57 16.74 -8.60
C ARG A 392 21.37 17.51 -7.53
N ASN A 393 21.41 18.83 -7.59
CA ASN A 393 22.12 19.65 -6.61
C ASN A 393 21.38 19.67 -5.28
N GLN A 394 22.05 19.23 -4.19
CA GLN A 394 21.45 19.15 -2.86
C GLN A 394 21.05 20.53 -2.30
N ASP A 395 21.89 21.55 -2.52
CA ASP A 395 21.60 22.90 -2.03
C ASP A 395 20.38 23.48 -2.73
N PHE A 396 20.21 23.23 -4.03
CA PHE A 396 19.00 23.62 -4.75
C PHE A 396 17.74 22.97 -4.14
N ARG A 397 17.75 21.66 -3.89
CA ARG A 397 16.60 20.98 -3.29
C ARG A 397 16.31 21.44 -1.87
N LYS A 398 17.35 21.67 -1.06
CA LYS A 398 17.19 22.26 0.29
C LYS A 398 16.64 23.67 0.23
N ALA A 399 17.06 24.47 -0.72
CA ALA A 399 16.53 25.81 -0.95
C ALA A 399 15.02 25.79 -1.29
N LEU A 400 14.61 24.89 -2.19
CA LEU A 400 13.19 24.65 -2.47
C LEU A 400 12.40 24.31 -1.20
N SER A 401 12.99 23.49 -0.31
CA SER A 401 12.36 23.12 0.96
C SER A 401 12.27 24.29 1.95
N TYR A 402 13.33 25.07 2.12
CA TYR A 402 13.33 26.26 2.99
C TYR A 402 12.37 27.36 2.52
N ALA A 403 12.04 27.41 1.24
CA ALA A 403 11.09 28.35 0.69
C ALA A 403 9.62 27.94 0.81
N ILE A 404 9.31 26.81 1.44
CA ILE A 404 7.93 26.36 1.69
C ILE A 404 7.48 26.77 3.10
N ASP A 405 6.45 27.61 3.21
CA ASP A 405 5.82 27.98 4.48
C ASP A 405 4.88 26.87 4.99
N ARG A 406 5.46 25.89 5.68
CA ARG A 406 4.73 24.77 6.27
C ARG A 406 3.83 25.17 7.43
N ASP A 407 4.11 26.26 8.12
CA ASP A 407 3.24 26.83 9.16
C ASP A 407 1.95 27.36 8.54
N LYS A 408 2.06 28.04 7.38
CA LYS A 408 0.91 28.49 6.61
C LYS A 408 0.08 27.31 6.09
N VAL A 409 0.73 26.27 5.54
CA VAL A 409 0.06 25.03 5.11
C VAL A 409 -0.70 24.39 6.27
N GLN A 410 -0.02 24.14 7.39
CA GLN A 410 -0.62 23.50 8.56
C GLN A 410 -1.79 24.31 9.10
N LYS A 411 -1.63 25.62 9.25
CA LYS A 411 -2.64 26.50 9.83
C LYS A 411 -3.86 26.70 8.92
N ILE A 412 -3.65 26.95 7.63
CA ILE A 412 -4.72 27.37 6.71
C ILE A 412 -5.41 26.16 6.09
N VAL A 413 -4.64 25.14 5.66
CA VAL A 413 -5.19 23.98 4.94
C VAL A 413 -5.62 22.89 5.91
N TYR A 414 -4.83 22.66 6.97
CA TYR A 414 -5.06 21.54 7.91
C TYR A 414 -5.47 22.01 9.31
N PHE A 415 -5.84 23.28 9.49
CA PHE A 415 -6.44 23.81 10.73
C PHE A 415 -5.58 23.56 11.98
N GLY A 416 -4.27 23.56 11.85
CA GLY A 416 -3.31 23.32 12.92
C GLY A 416 -3.08 21.84 13.24
N THR A 417 -3.66 20.91 12.45
CA THR A 417 -3.47 19.47 12.62
C THR A 417 -2.32 18.95 11.75
N GLY A 418 -1.97 17.68 11.94
CA GLY A 418 -0.88 17.04 11.24
C GLY A 418 0.51 17.44 11.75
N GLU A 419 1.55 16.93 11.12
CA GLU A 419 2.94 17.13 11.47
C GLU A 419 3.71 17.73 10.29
N LYS A 420 4.43 18.84 10.53
CA LYS A 420 5.29 19.41 9.48
C LYS A 420 6.43 18.45 9.15
N THR A 421 6.73 18.31 7.88
CA THR A 421 7.74 17.35 7.41
C THR A 421 8.40 17.81 6.10
N THR A 422 9.66 17.44 5.94
CA THR A 422 10.32 17.51 4.62
C THR A 422 9.88 16.34 3.72
N GLY A 423 9.30 15.30 4.33
CA GLY A 423 8.85 14.08 3.67
C GLY A 423 9.61 12.87 4.18
N THR A 424 8.87 11.93 4.74
CA THR A 424 9.38 10.64 5.24
C THR A 424 8.46 9.53 4.78
N MET A 425 8.74 8.30 5.16
CA MET A 425 7.75 7.23 5.20
C MET A 425 6.87 7.35 6.45
N SER A 426 5.85 6.51 6.58
CA SER A 426 4.93 6.53 7.72
C SER A 426 5.69 6.47 9.05
N PRO A 427 5.39 7.34 10.03
CA PRO A 427 5.96 7.23 11.38
C PRO A 427 5.59 5.92 12.08
N LYS A 428 4.62 5.19 11.52
CA LYS A 428 4.10 3.91 12.03
C LYS A 428 4.73 2.70 11.33
N GLY A 429 5.66 2.94 10.40
CA GLY A 429 6.40 1.90 9.72
C GLY A 429 7.34 1.15 10.67
N ILE A 430 7.53 -0.15 10.38
CA ILE A 430 8.41 -1.02 11.16
C ILE A 430 9.84 -0.47 11.22
N GLU A 431 10.28 0.22 10.20
CA GLU A 431 11.60 0.86 10.10
C GLU A 431 11.84 1.92 11.18
N PHE A 432 10.78 2.46 11.77
CA PHE A 432 10.83 3.47 12.83
C PHE A 432 10.31 2.95 14.17
N SER A 433 10.16 1.63 14.34
CA SER A 433 9.57 1.02 15.54
C SER A 433 10.50 1.02 16.74
N ASP A 434 11.83 0.98 16.55
CA ASP A 434 12.84 1.01 17.61
C ASP A 434 13.39 2.42 17.88
N GLU A 435 14.25 2.57 18.87
CA GLU A 435 14.81 3.89 19.24
C GLU A 435 15.70 4.48 18.13
N VAL A 436 16.44 3.63 17.40
CA VAL A 436 17.27 4.07 16.26
C VAL A 436 16.36 4.58 15.13
N GLY A 437 15.33 3.85 14.82
CA GLY A 437 14.36 4.24 13.80
C GLY A 437 13.61 5.52 14.15
N LYS A 438 13.20 5.70 15.41
CA LYS A 438 12.56 6.96 15.87
C LYS A 438 13.46 8.17 15.72
N ASP A 439 14.76 8.02 16.02
CA ASP A 439 15.74 9.09 15.84
C ASP A 439 15.95 9.40 14.36
N LEU A 440 16.06 8.39 13.51
CA LEU A 440 16.15 8.55 12.06
C LEU A 440 14.90 9.21 11.48
N TYR A 441 13.71 8.81 11.94
CA TYR A 441 12.46 9.48 11.54
C TYR A 441 12.51 10.97 11.85
N ALA A 442 12.90 11.36 13.06
CA ALA A 442 12.98 12.75 13.47
C ALA A 442 14.00 13.54 12.61
N GLN A 443 15.18 12.98 12.37
CA GLN A 443 16.21 13.61 11.52
C GLN A 443 15.73 13.78 10.07
N TRP A 444 15.06 12.78 9.51
CA TRP A 444 14.54 12.85 8.14
C TRP A 444 13.39 13.84 8.03
N ARG A 445 12.42 13.76 8.96
CA ARG A 445 11.28 14.69 9.04
C ARG A 445 11.73 16.15 9.08
N ASP A 446 12.74 16.45 9.88
CA ASP A 446 13.19 17.80 10.16
C ASP A 446 14.28 18.32 9.18
N LEU A 447 14.60 17.55 8.16
CA LEU A 447 15.61 17.93 7.16
C LEU A 447 15.17 19.16 6.34
N ALA A 448 15.83 20.30 6.52
CA ALA A 448 15.52 21.56 5.82
C ALA A 448 14.03 21.98 5.93
N ILE A 449 13.44 21.84 7.13
CA ILE A 449 11.99 22.05 7.36
C ILE A 449 11.63 23.51 7.66
N GLU A 450 12.59 24.33 8.12
CA GLU A 450 12.32 25.71 8.51
C GLU A 450 11.92 26.56 7.29
N PHE A 451 11.06 27.53 7.51
CA PHE A 451 10.77 28.56 6.51
C PHE A 451 11.80 29.69 6.64
N ASP A 452 12.75 29.74 5.71
CA ASP A 452 13.88 30.68 5.74
C ASP A 452 14.25 31.13 4.32
N LEU A 453 13.71 32.26 3.91
CA LEU A 453 13.91 32.82 2.55
C LEU A 453 15.34 33.33 2.33
N ASP A 454 16.00 33.82 3.37
CA ASP A 454 17.38 34.30 3.25
C ASP A 454 18.33 33.13 2.98
N LYS A 455 18.14 32.06 3.73
CA LYS A 455 18.89 30.80 3.54
C LYS A 455 18.58 30.16 2.17
N ALA A 456 17.30 30.14 1.78
CA ALA A 456 16.91 29.65 0.46
C ALA A 456 17.59 30.43 -0.67
N ASN A 457 17.57 31.76 -0.60
CA ASN A 457 18.25 32.60 -1.58
C ASN A 457 19.75 32.32 -1.66
N ALA A 458 20.44 32.26 -0.51
CA ALA A 458 21.89 31.98 -0.47
C ALA A 458 22.22 30.60 -1.08
N MET A 459 21.38 29.59 -0.86
CA MET A 459 21.57 28.26 -1.41
C MET A 459 21.24 28.18 -2.91
N LEU A 460 20.24 28.91 -3.38
CA LEU A 460 19.96 29.04 -4.83
C LEU A 460 21.13 29.69 -5.57
N ASP A 461 21.71 30.78 -4.99
CA ASP A 461 22.88 31.44 -5.54
C ASP A 461 24.09 30.45 -5.60
N ALA A 462 24.32 29.68 -4.51
CA ALA A 462 25.39 28.70 -4.45
C ALA A 462 25.19 27.55 -5.47
N ALA A 463 23.94 27.18 -5.74
CA ALA A 463 23.58 26.18 -6.75
C ALA A 463 23.71 26.70 -8.19
N GLY A 464 23.95 28.00 -8.38
CA GLY A 464 24.11 28.64 -9.70
C GLY A 464 22.80 29.12 -10.35
N ALA A 465 21.69 29.08 -9.63
CA ALA A 465 20.41 29.66 -10.05
C ALA A 465 20.38 31.15 -9.59
N VAL A 466 20.93 32.04 -10.39
CA VAL A 466 21.08 33.46 -10.05
C VAL A 466 20.27 34.34 -11.02
N ASP A 467 19.78 35.47 -10.53
CA ASP A 467 19.22 36.52 -11.41
C ASP A 467 20.38 37.30 -12.08
N ALA A 468 20.76 36.89 -13.27
CA ALA A 468 21.90 37.44 -13.98
C ALA A 468 21.58 38.69 -14.74
N ASN A 469 20.31 38.93 -15.10
CA ASN A 469 19.84 40.07 -15.88
C ASN A 469 19.23 41.19 -15.02
N GLY A 470 18.91 40.93 -13.74
CA GLY A 470 18.39 41.88 -12.78
C GLY A 470 16.88 42.13 -12.90
N ASP A 471 16.13 41.24 -13.49
CA ASP A 471 14.66 41.37 -13.65
C ASP A 471 13.84 40.81 -12.48
N GLY A 472 14.51 40.24 -11.48
CA GLY A 472 13.90 39.64 -10.29
C GLY A 472 13.57 38.16 -10.43
N ILE A 473 13.87 37.55 -11.58
CA ILE A 473 13.68 36.12 -11.83
C ILE A 473 15.05 35.44 -11.97
N ARG A 474 15.21 34.28 -11.40
CA ARG A 474 16.45 33.50 -11.50
C ARG A 474 16.62 32.86 -12.87
N ASP A 475 17.84 32.80 -13.34
CA ASP A 475 18.19 32.27 -14.64
C ASP A 475 18.87 30.88 -14.53
N LEU A 476 18.79 30.12 -15.61
CA LEU A 476 19.64 28.96 -15.89
C LEU A 476 21.07 29.42 -16.24
N PRO A 477 22.10 28.58 -16.13
CA PRO A 477 23.46 28.92 -16.56
C PRO A 477 23.58 29.37 -18.01
N SER A 478 22.64 29.04 -18.90
CA SER A 478 22.53 29.55 -20.26
C SER A 478 22.15 31.04 -20.33
N GLY A 479 21.59 31.61 -19.26
CA GLY A 479 20.96 32.91 -19.22
C GLY A 479 19.49 32.93 -19.59
N ASP A 480 18.89 31.78 -19.81
CA ASP A 480 17.46 31.64 -19.98
C ASP A 480 16.74 31.64 -18.62
N GLU A 481 15.54 32.18 -18.55
CA GLU A 481 14.72 32.26 -17.36
C GLU A 481 14.46 30.86 -16.77
N LEU A 482 14.73 30.67 -15.48
CA LEU A 482 14.44 29.41 -14.78
C LEU A 482 12.95 29.33 -14.42
N THR A 483 12.20 28.66 -15.27
CA THR A 483 10.80 28.32 -15.01
C THR A 483 10.69 26.90 -14.47
N LEU A 484 10.07 26.71 -13.30
CA LEU A 484 9.73 25.44 -12.70
C LEU A 484 8.26 25.13 -12.97
N ARG A 485 7.98 23.99 -13.60
CA ARG A 485 6.63 23.51 -13.85
C ARG A 485 6.27 22.40 -12.85
N ILE A 486 5.21 22.63 -12.05
CA ILE A 486 4.65 21.61 -11.17
C ILE A 486 3.55 20.87 -11.95
N ASP A 487 3.84 19.66 -12.39
CA ASP A 487 2.89 18.81 -13.12
C ASP A 487 2.10 17.97 -12.09
N CYS A 488 0.77 18.15 -12.06
CA CYS A 488 -0.09 17.64 -11.02
C CYS A 488 -1.35 16.95 -11.59
N ASP A 489 -1.48 15.65 -11.36
CA ASP A 489 -2.64 14.84 -11.74
C ASP A 489 -3.74 14.79 -10.65
N GLY A 490 -3.54 15.51 -9.54
CA GLY A 490 -4.49 15.61 -8.43
C GLY A 490 -4.93 17.03 -8.10
N ILE A 491 -4.71 18.02 -8.97
CA ILE A 491 -4.97 19.43 -8.67
C ILE A 491 -6.46 19.76 -8.50
N THR A 492 -7.36 18.92 -9.00
CA THR A 492 -8.81 19.06 -8.79
C THR A 492 -9.22 18.82 -7.34
N ASN A 493 -8.38 18.16 -6.55
CA ASN A 493 -8.55 18.06 -5.11
C ASN A 493 -8.21 19.41 -4.47
N ARG A 494 -9.17 20.01 -3.74
CA ARG A 494 -9.03 21.32 -3.14
C ARG A 494 -7.84 21.45 -2.19
N THR A 495 -7.56 20.39 -1.41
CA THR A 495 -6.41 20.35 -0.50
C THR A 495 -5.10 20.40 -1.28
N ASN A 496 -4.99 19.58 -2.33
CA ASN A 496 -3.81 19.55 -3.18
C ASN A 496 -3.57 20.91 -3.85
N ALA A 497 -4.63 21.52 -4.40
CA ALA A 497 -4.56 22.84 -5.01
C ALA A 497 -4.07 23.90 -4.03
N ALA A 498 -4.69 24.01 -2.85
CA ALA A 498 -4.33 25.00 -1.84
C ALA A 498 -2.88 24.86 -1.34
N VAL A 499 -2.41 23.63 -1.14
CA VAL A 499 -1.01 23.41 -0.75
C VAL A 499 -0.05 23.74 -1.88
N THR A 500 -0.37 23.34 -3.13
CA THR A 500 0.49 23.63 -4.29
C THR A 500 0.60 25.12 -4.55
N GLU A 501 -0.48 25.89 -4.35
CA GLU A 501 -0.45 27.37 -4.44
C GLU A 501 0.45 27.99 -3.36
N ILE A 502 0.48 27.46 -2.13
CA ILE A 502 1.38 27.94 -1.07
C ILE A 502 2.84 27.61 -1.42
N ILE A 503 3.11 26.45 -2.01
CA ILE A 503 4.45 26.08 -2.52
C ILE A 503 4.87 27.09 -3.61
N GLN A 504 4.00 27.36 -4.58
CA GLN A 504 4.25 28.33 -5.64
C GLN A 504 4.61 29.72 -5.06
N GLU A 505 3.78 30.25 -4.15
CA GLU A 505 4.02 31.55 -3.50
C GLU A 505 5.39 31.60 -2.81
N GLY A 506 5.76 30.54 -2.08
CA GLY A 506 7.06 30.47 -1.42
C GLY A 506 8.24 30.48 -2.39
N TRP A 507 8.16 29.72 -3.46
CA TRP A 507 9.21 29.66 -4.49
C TRP A 507 9.31 30.96 -5.31
N GLU A 508 8.19 31.59 -5.63
CA GLU A 508 8.17 32.87 -6.31
C GLU A 508 8.78 34.00 -5.44
N SER A 509 8.66 33.90 -4.10
CA SER A 509 9.26 34.88 -3.18
C SER A 509 10.80 34.87 -3.15
N VAL A 510 11.44 33.81 -3.67
CA VAL A 510 12.88 33.71 -3.84
C VAL A 510 13.34 33.85 -5.30
N GLY A 511 12.49 34.41 -6.16
CA GLY A 511 12.82 34.70 -7.55
C GLY A 511 12.71 33.51 -8.51
N LEU A 512 12.05 32.43 -8.13
CA LEU A 512 11.76 31.31 -9.04
C LEU A 512 10.45 31.59 -9.77
N LYS A 513 10.39 31.40 -11.07
CA LYS A 513 9.13 31.41 -11.81
C LYS A 513 8.48 30.05 -11.77
N VAL A 514 7.21 29.99 -11.33
CA VAL A 514 6.50 28.72 -11.13
C VAL A 514 5.23 28.65 -11.96
N GLN A 515 5.00 27.51 -12.58
CA GLN A 515 3.78 27.19 -13.33
C GLN A 515 3.15 25.92 -12.80
N ILE A 516 1.88 25.98 -12.43
CA ILE A 516 1.09 24.79 -12.06
C ILE A 516 0.41 24.27 -13.31
N ASN A 517 0.68 23.02 -13.67
CA ASN A 517 0.12 22.34 -14.82
C ASN A 517 -0.79 21.20 -14.38
N ALA A 518 -2.08 21.30 -14.68
CA ALA A 518 -3.05 20.25 -14.44
C ALA A 518 -2.93 19.19 -15.54
N VAL A 519 -2.72 17.94 -15.13
CA VAL A 519 -2.53 16.79 -16.02
C VAL A 519 -3.50 15.69 -15.60
N ASP A 520 -4.05 14.92 -16.53
CA ASP A 520 -4.77 13.70 -16.16
C ASP A 520 -3.80 12.57 -15.80
N SER A 521 -4.27 11.57 -15.01
CA SER A 521 -3.38 10.54 -14.48
C SER A 521 -2.77 9.64 -15.56
N ALA A 522 -3.48 9.38 -16.67
CA ALA A 522 -2.94 8.58 -17.76
C ALA A 522 -1.83 9.33 -18.50
N GLN A 523 -2.04 10.62 -18.78
CA GLN A 523 -1.02 11.48 -19.37
C GLN A 523 0.19 11.61 -18.42
N MET A 524 -0.03 11.75 -17.10
CA MET A 524 1.07 11.81 -16.11
C MET A 524 1.90 10.53 -16.13
N GLY A 525 1.29 9.36 -16.28
CA GLY A 525 2.01 8.10 -16.47
C GLY A 525 2.96 8.15 -17.65
N VAL A 526 2.47 8.56 -18.82
CA VAL A 526 3.29 8.71 -20.04
C VAL A 526 4.43 9.72 -19.85
N MET A 527 4.14 10.88 -19.22
CA MET A 527 5.17 11.89 -18.92
C MET A 527 6.23 11.37 -17.96
N GLN A 528 5.85 10.53 -17.00
CA GLN A 528 6.77 9.90 -16.06
C GLN A 528 7.69 8.91 -16.78
N ASP A 529 7.13 8.01 -17.58
CA ASP A 529 7.91 7.00 -18.33
C ASP A 529 8.92 7.63 -19.28
N ASN A 530 8.56 8.78 -19.86
CA ASN A 530 9.42 9.56 -20.76
C ASN A 530 10.27 10.62 -20.03
N SER A 531 10.16 10.74 -18.70
CA SER A 531 10.85 11.80 -17.92
C SER A 531 10.58 13.23 -18.45
N GLU A 532 9.32 13.51 -18.84
CA GLU A 532 8.92 14.79 -19.46
C GLU A 532 8.39 15.83 -18.45
N PHE A 533 8.17 15.46 -17.19
CA PHE A 533 7.78 16.42 -16.16
C PHE A 533 8.99 17.17 -15.60
N ASP A 534 8.80 18.41 -15.12
CA ASP A 534 9.84 19.14 -14.39
C ASP A 534 9.85 18.72 -12.92
N ILE A 535 8.71 18.94 -12.25
CA ILE A 535 8.49 18.60 -10.84
C ILE A 535 7.11 17.95 -10.78
N ARG A 536 7.06 16.69 -10.42
CA ARG A 536 5.78 16.03 -10.18
C ARG A 536 5.23 16.48 -8.83
N GLY A 537 3.96 16.86 -8.77
CA GLY A 537 3.32 17.39 -7.58
C GLY A 537 2.09 16.62 -7.11
N CYS A 538 1.51 17.09 -6.04
CA CYS A 538 0.19 16.82 -5.48
C CYS A 538 0.07 15.57 -4.58
N TRP A 539 0.47 14.39 -5.03
CA TRP A 539 0.22 13.18 -4.25
C TRP A 539 1.31 12.92 -3.23
N GLY A 540 0.89 12.65 -1.99
CA GLY A 540 1.75 12.14 -0.94
C GLY A 540 2.15 10.69 -1.15
N VAL A 541 3.10 10.25 -0.34
CA VAL A 541 3.56 8.86 -0.21
C VAL A 541 3.83 8.55 1.26
N GLY A 542 4.29 7.36 1.55
CA GLY A 542 4.79 7.02 2.86
C GLY A 542 3.71 6.59 3.84
N ASP A 543 2.64 6.03 3.36
CA ASP A 543 1.70 5.28 4.15
C ASP A 543 2.02 3.78 4.07
N GLY A 544 1.87 3.08 5.19
CA GLY A 544 2.07 1.65 5.30
C GLY A 544 3.08 1.22 6.36
N PRO A 545 3.01 -0.06 6.77
CA PRO A 545 3.79 -0.58 7.88
C PRO A 545 5.23 -0.94 7.52
N ASN A 546 5.58 -1.05 6.24
CA ASN A 546 6.90 -1.46 5.78
C ASN A 546 7.18 -0.92 4.37
N PHE A 547 8.12 0.01 4.20
CA PHE A 547 8.37 0.60 2.89
C PHE A 547 9.11 -0.34 1.90
N LEU A 548 9.74 -1.39 2.37
CA LEU A 548 10.34 -2.38 1.46
C LEU A 548 9.29 -3.11 0.62
N VAL A 549 8.04 -3.14 1.07
CA VAL A 549 6.91 -3.75 0.37
C VAL A 549 6.47 -2.90 -0.82
N PHE A 550 6.64 -1.59 -0.75
CA PHE A 550 6.38 -0.64 -1.83
C PHE A 550 7.55 0.36 -2.00
N PRO A 551 8.71 -0.11 -2.52
CA PRO A 551 9.97 0.64 -2.45
C PRO A 551 10.11 1.78 -3.47
N ASN A 552 9.24 1.88 -4.46
CA ASN A 552 9.36 2.75 -5.63
C ASN A 552 9.71 4.21 -5.29
N TRP A 553 9.13 4.74 -4.22
CA TRP A 553 9.30 6.14 -3.84
C TRP A 553 10.58 6.41 -3.06
N VAL A 554 11.14 5.38 -2.41
CA VAL A 554 12.29 5.51 -1.51
C VAL A 554 13.57 5.00 -2.17
N VAL A 555 13.48 3.93 -2.98
CA VAL A 555 14.64 3.22 -3.51
C VAL A 555 14.88 3.48 -5.01
N TRP A 556 13.99 4.17 -5.67
CA TRP A 556 14.03 4.50 -7.11
C TRP A 556 14.09 3.27 -8.02
N VAL A 557 13.39 2.22 -7.65
CA VAL A 557 13.13 1.07 -8.53
C VAL A 557 12.07 1.44 -9.59
N ASP A 558 11.64 0.49 -10.39
CA ASP A 558 10.65 0.70 -11.45
C ASP A 558 9.45 1.55 -10.97
N ASN A 559 8.90 2.37 -11.86
CA ASN A 559 7.77 3.27 -11.61
C ASN A 559 7.96 4.28 -10.45
N ASN A 560 9.19 4.72 -10.17
CA ASN A 560 9.44 5.78 -9.20
C ASN A 560 9.19 7.18 -9.79
N ARG A 561 8.94 8.15 -8.90
CA ARG A 561 8.61 9.54 -9.26
C ARG A 561 9.79 10.50 -9.25
N THR A 562 10.92 10.11 -8.69
CA THR A 562 12.11 10.98 -8.57
C THR A 562 13.05 10.81 -9.74
N ALA A 563 13.36 9.59 -10.13
CA ALA A 563 14.34 9.25 -11.15
C ALA A 563 13.82 8.14 -12.07
N PRO A 564 12.76 8.40 -12.89
CA PRO A 564 12.07 7.34 -13.63
C PRO A 564 13.00 6.53 -14.56
N LEU A 565 13.92 7.20 -15.28
CA LEU A 565 14.85 6.49 -16.19
C LEU A 565 15.87 5.63 -15.43
N TYR A 566 16.20 5.96 -14.17
CA TYR A 566 17.05 5.11 -13.33
C TYR A 566 16.27 3.87 -12.87
N GLY A 567 14.99 4.01 -12.52
CA GLY A 567 14.13 2.87 -12.21
C GLY A 567 14.01 1.91 -13.38
N ALA A 568 13.84 2.45 -14.59
CA ALA A 568 13.84 1.65 -15.81
C ALA A 568 15.21 0.98 -16.09
N TRP A 569 16.33 1.61 -15.71
CA TRP A 569 17.66 0.98 -15.74
C TRP A 569 17.76 -0.15 -14.71
N TYR A 570 17.32 0.07 -13.48
CA TYR A 570 17.32 -0.96 -12.43
C TYR A 570 16.60 -2.23 -12.88
N LYS A 571 15.47 -2.09 -13.57
CA LYS A 571 14.67 -3.20 -14.08
C LYS A 571 15.39 -4.09 -15.09
N VAL A 572 16.32 -3.53 -15.86
CA VAL A 572 17.06 -4.29 -16.88
C VAL A 572 18.40 -4.84 -16.36
N ILE A 573 18.82 -4.52 -15.14
CA ILE A 573 20.04 -5.07 -14.53
C ILE A 573 19.94 -6.60 -14.44
N GLY A 574 20.92 -7.31 -14.98
CA GLY A 574 20.98 -8.77 -15.00
C GLY A 574 20.15 -9.42 -16.12
N THR A 575 19.47 -8.63 -16.96
CA THR A 575 18.77 -9.13 -18.15
C THR A 575 19.64 -9.02 -19.41
N ASP A 576 19.15 -9.58 -20.51
CA ASP A 576 19.78 -9.47 -21.84
C ASP A 576 19.76 -8.02 -22.38
N LYS A 577 18.96 -7.14 -21.80
CA LYS A 577 18.88 -5.72 -22.16
C LYS A 577 19.92 -4.86 -21.44
N GLU A 578 20.52 -5.35 -20.35
CA GLU A 578 21.61 -4.64 -19.68
C GLU A 578 22.78 -4.48 -20.64
N GLY A 579 23.26 -3.27 -20.83
CA GLY A 579 24.38 -2.98 -21.72
C GLY A 579 24.04 -2.88 -23.22
N THR A 580 22.77 -3.07 -23.61
CA THR A 580 22.34 -2.85 -25.00
C THR A 580 22.01 -1.36 -25.24
N GLU A 581 22.14 -0.92 -26.50
CA GLU A 581 21.72 0.43 -26.94
C GLU A 581 22.40 1.59 -26.19
N LEU A 582 23.58 1.36 -25.60
CA LEU A 582 24.28 2.41 -24.83
C LEU A 582 24.81 3.54 -25.70
N ASP A 583 24.91 3.32 -27.02
CA ASP A 583 25.21 4.31 -28.04
C ASP A 583 24.07 5.25 -28.39
N LYS A 584 22.84 4.94 -27.92
CA LYS A 584 21.67 5.78 -28.10
C LYS A 584 21.44 6.70 -26.89
N ALA A 585 20.77 7.84 -27.12
CA ALA A 585 20.30 8.67 -26.02
C ALA A 585 19.33 7.89 -25.10
N PRO A 586 19.26 8.21 -23.80
CA PRO A 586 18.44 7.45 -22.83
C PRO A 586 17.00 7.21 -23.28
N LEU A 587 16.34 8.19 -23.90
CA LEU A 587 14.96 8.10 -24.37
C LEU A 587 14.79 7.34 -25.70
N GLU A 588 15.86 7.14 -26.44
CA GLU A 588 15.87 6.38 -27.70
C GLU A 588 16.09 4.88 -27.49
N ARG A 589 16.39 4.48 -26.24
CA ARG A 589 16.56 3.07 -25.85
C ARG A 589 15.19 2.40 -25.68
N ASN A 590 15.13 1.11 -25.82
CA ASN A 590 13.91 0.32 -25.65
C ASN A 590 14.05 -0.74 -24.53
N PRO A 591 13.43 -0.54 -23.33
CA PRO A 591 12.71 0.67 -22.91
C PRO A 591 13.63 1.87 -22.69
N PRO A 592 13.06 3.12 -22.66
CA PRO A 592 13.81 4.32 -22.25
C PRO A 592 14.44 4.12 -20.87
N ARG A 593 15.74 4.39 -20.76
CA ARG A 593 16.49 4.16 -19.50
C ARG A 593 17.80 4.91 -19.45
N GLU A 594 18.23 5.31 -18.27
CA GLU A 594 19.52 5.97 -18.04
C GLU A 594 20.30 5.25 -16.94
N GLU A 595 21.58 4.92 -17.19
CA GLU A 595 22.46 4.41 -16.16
C GLU A 595 22.86 5.56 -15.22
N PRO A 596 22.68 5.43 -13.88
CA PRO A 596 23.15 6.45 -12.96
C PRO A 596 24.67 6.63 -13.07
N PRO A 597 25.20 7.87 -13.02
CA PRO A 597 26.64 8.08 -12.99
C PRO A 597 27.29 7.44 -11.75
N ALA A 598 28.57 7.18 -11.82
CA ALA A 598 29.31 6.63 -10.69
C ALA A 598 29.24 7.55 -9.47
N GLY A 599 28.86 7.01 -8.32
CA GLY A 599 28.69 7.75 -7.07
C GLY A 599 27.31 8.38 -6.86
N ASP A 600 26.38 8.19 -7.81
CA ASP A 600 24.98 8.59 -7.63
C ASP A 600 24.32 7.79 -6.48
N PRO A 601 23.47 8.41 -5.65
CA PRO A 601 22.79 7.74 -4.54
C PRO A 601 21.96 6.53 -4.95
N ALA A 602 21.48 6.46 -6.18
CA ALA A 602 20.72 5.32 -6.69
C ALA A 602 21.44 3.98 -6.48
N TRP A 603 22.78 3.96 -6.71
CA TRP A 603 23.58 2.74 -6.53
C TRP A 603 23.56 2.24 -5.09
N LYS A 604 23.66 3.16 -4.11
CA LYS A 604 23.63 2.78 -2.69
C LYS A 604 22.24 2.36 -2.23
N LEU A 605 21.21 3.04 -2.71
CA LEU A 605 19.82 2.69 -2.43
C LEU A 605 19.50 1.28 -2.96
N TRP A 606 19.93 0.95 -4.18
CA TRP A 606 19.74 -0.38 -4.78
C TRP A 606 20.54 -1.47 -4.07
N GLU A 607 21.79 -1.20 -3.72
CA GLU A 607 22.62 -2.15 -2.94
C GLU A 607 21.93 -2.52 -1.62
N LEU A 608 21.45 -1.53 -0.87
CA LEU A 608 20.80 -1.73 0.43
C LEU A 608 19.45 -2.45 0.28
N TYR A 609 18.67 -2.07 -0.72
CA TYR A 609 17.38 -2.71 -1.00
C TYR A 609 17.55 -4.17 -1.44
N ASP A 610 18.46 -4.45 -2.37
CA ASP A 610 18.74 -5.79 -2.84
C ASP A 610 19.24 -6.70 -1.70
N ALA A 611 20.01 -6.15 -0.77
CA ALA A 611 20.41 -6.87 0.44
C ALA A 611 19.24 -7.09 1.39
N ALA A 612 18.43 -6.04 1.65
CA ALA A 612 17.33 -6.10 2.61
C ALA A 612 16.22 -7.07 2.17
N ARG A 613 15.85 -7.06 0.89
CA ARG A 613 14.74 -7.89 0.40
C ARG A 613 14.99 -9.40 0.43
N ILE A 614 16.25 -9.81 0.63
CA ILE A 614 16.62 -11.23 0.73
C ILE A 614 17.25 -11.61 2.09
N GLU A 615 17.36 -10.68 3.04
CA GLU A 615 17.91 -10.93 4.36
C GLU A 615 16.86 -11.62 5.25
N PRO A 616 17.05 -12.89 5.63
CA PRO A 616 16.06 -13.63 6.43
C PRO A 616 16.00 -13.19 7.90
N ASP A 617 17.09 -12.65 8.44
CA ASP A 617 17.16 -12.14 9.82
C ASP A 617 16.48 -10.78 9.92
N ASP A 618 15.41 -10.70 10.70
CA ASP A 618 14.57 -9.51 10.81
C ASP A 618 15.33 -8.29 11.36
N ALA A 619 16.25 -8.50 12.31
CA ALA A 619 17.03 -7.39 12.89
C ALA A 619 18.07 -6.84 11.89
N LYS A 620 18.72 -7.70 11.14
CA LYS A 620 19.64 -7.27 10.08
C LYS A 620 18.90 -6.60 8.94
N ARG A 621 17.73 -7.12 8.56
CA ARG A 621 16.88 -6.50 7.53
C ARG A 621 16.43 -5.12 7.98
N LEU A 622 16.00 -4.96 9.23
CA LEU A 622 15.66 -3.65 9.80
C LEU A 622 16.84 -2.68 9.75
N ALA A 623 18.04 -3.12 10.11
CA ALA A 623 19.24 -2.29 10.04
C ALA A 623 19.56 -1.83 8.61
N LEU A 624 19.45 -2.72 7.61
CA LEU A 624 19.62 -2.36 6.19
C LEU A 624 18.58 -1.34 5.74
N THR A 625 17.33 -1.50 6.19
CA THR A 625 16.24 -0.60 5.89
C THR A 625 16.49 0.79 6.51
N GLN A 626 16.99 0.85 7.72
CA GLN A 626 17.38 2.09 8.39
C GLN A 626 18.57 2.78 7.71
N GLU A 627 19.48 2.04 7.07
CA GLU A 627 20.55 2.63 6.24
C GLU A 627 20.00 3.31 4.97
N ILE A 628 18.90 2.82 4.39
CA ILE A 628 18.20 3.53 3.30
C ILE A 628 17.70 4.90 3.80
N ALA A 629 17.10 4.96 5.00
CA ALA A 629 16.68 6.23 5.59
C ALA A 629 17.87 7.18 5.82
N ARG A 630 19.06 6.69 6.22
CA ARG A 630 20.27 7.51 6.34
C ARG A 630 20.71 8.14 5.02
N VAL A 631 20.62 7.41 3.90
CA VAL A 631 20.91 7.97 2.57
C VAL A 631 19.99 9.16 2.26
N HIS A 632 18.69 9.06 2.61
CA HIS A 632 17.74 10.17 2.45
C HIS A 632 18.06 11.36 3.34
N ILE A 633 18.52 11.14 4.57
CA ILE A 633 18.93 12.20 5.50
C ILE A 633 20.19 12.91 5.00
N GLU A 634 21.19 12.15 4.57
CA GLU A 634 22.51 12.69 4.22
C GLU A 634 22.51 13.38 2.85
N GLN A 635 21.81 12.83 1.87
CA GLN A 635 21.85 13.26 0.48
C GLN A 635 20.55 13.91 -0.01
N GLY A 636 19.48 13.84 0.78
CA GLY A 636 18.19 14.43 0.49
C GLY A 636 18.11 15.96 0.68
N PRO A 637 16.92 16.53 0.57
CA PRO A 637 15.66 15.87 0.27
C PRO A 637 15.58 15.44 -1.21
N PHE A 638 15.20 14.19 -1.48
CA PHE A 638 14.96 13.73 -2.85
C PHE A 638 13.54 14.04 -3.31
N PHE A 639 12.63 14.15 -2.37
CA PHE A 639 11.28 14.67 -2.49
C PHE A 639 11.01 15.62 -1.33
N ILE A 640 10.05 16.51 -1.49
CA ILE A 640 9.81 17.59 -0.52
C ILE A 640 8.33 17.55 -0.12
N GLY A 641 8.06 17.16 1.12
CA GLY A 641 6.74 17.12 1.73
C GLY A 641 6.39 18.43 2.42
N THR A 642 5.17 18.46 2.95
CA THR A 642 4.62 19.66 3.61
C THR A 642 4.12 19.36 5.01
N VAL A 643 2.90 18.81 5.16
CA VAL A 643 2.30 18.45 6.45
C VAL A 643 1.75 17.03 6.33
N ALA A 644 2.32 16.14 7.08
CA ALA A 644 2.00 14.73 7.11
C ALA A 644 0.98 14.36 8.19
N ASN A 645 0.52 13.12 8.17
CA ASN A 645 -0.36 12.51 9.16
C ASN A 645 -1.57 13.39 9.52
N THR A 646 -2.13 14.07 8.51
CA THR A 646 -3.33 14.88 8.69
C THR A 646 -4.53 13.97 8.92
N PRO A 647 -5.45 14.33 9.85
CA PRO A 647 -6.57 13.46 10.18
C PRO A 647 -7.55 13.31 9.01
N THR A 648 -8.15 12.13 8.92
CA THR A 648 -9.24 11.79 7.99
C THR A 648 -10.57 11.86 8.72
N ILE A 649 -11.56 12.50 8.12
CA ILE A 649 -12.93 12.57 8.64
C ILE A 649 -13.63 11.23 8.40
N ILE A 650 -14.14 10.63 9.46
CA ILE A 650 -14.98 9.44 9.45
C ILE A 650 -16.36 9.84 9.93
N THR A 651 -17.42 9.43 9.22
CA THR A 651 -18.79 9.73 9.57
C THR A 651 -19.65 8.46 9.63
N TYR A 652 -20.54 8.38 10.61
CA TYR A 652 -21.50 7.30 10.76
C TYR A 652 -22.72 7.76 11.56
N LEU A 653 -23.86 7.11 11.39
CA LEU A 653 -25.06 7.39 12.18
C LEU A 653 -25.03 6.65 13.53
N ASP A 654 -25.61 7.23 14.55
CA ASP A 654 -25.77 6.62 15.90
C ASP A 654 -26.41 5.22 15.86
N SER A 655 -27.21 4.97 14.83
CA SER A 655 -27.86 3.68 14.60
C SER A 655 -26.90 2.56 14.20
N VAL A 656 -25.65 2.86 13.84
CA VAL A 656 -24.66 1.86 13.46
C VAL A 656 -23.91 1.37 14.69
N GLY A 657 -23.86 0.05 14.88
CA GLY A 657 -23.09 -0.63 15.93
C GLY A 657 -21.76 -1.15 15.40
N ASN A 658 -20.88 -1.51 16.32
CA ASN A 658 -19.53 -2.03 16.04
C ASN A 658 -18.66 -1.12 15.15
N VAL A 659 -18.89 0.19 15.23
CA VAL A 659 -17.98 1.16 14.67
C VAL A 659 -16.76 1.26 15.59
N PRO A 660 -15.54 0.98 15.09
CA PRO A 660 -14.35 1.05 15.94
C PRO A 660 -14.03 2.49 16.30
N THR A 661 -13.53 2.69 17.51
CA THR A 661 -12.91 3.95 17.90
C THR A 661 -11.50 4.05 17.34
N ARG A 662 -10.94 5.27 17.30
CA ARG A 662 -9.56 5.53 16.91
C ARG A 662 -8.55 4.66 17.69
N ASP A 663 -8.77 4.47 18.99
CA ASP A 663 -7.86 3.74 19.86
C ASP A 663 -7.97 2.21 19.69
N GLN A 664 -9.15 1.70 19.32
CA GLN A 664 -9.35 0.27 19.05
C GLN A 664 -8.65 -0.20 17.77
N LEU A 665 -8.43 0.70 16.81
CA LEU A 665 -7.77 0.34 15.55
C LEU A 665 -6.25 0.33 15.63
N GLY A 666 -5.67 0.53 16.79
CA GLY A 666 -4.22 0.70 16.88
C GLY A 666 -3.73 1.85 15.96
N GLN A 667 -2.47 2.16 15.96
CA GLN A 667 -1.89 3.20 15.11
C GLN A 667 -2.75 4.49 14.92
N GLY A 668 -3.63 4.83 15.90
CA GLY A 668 -4.48 6.02 15.85
C GLY A 668 -5.64 5.96 14.85
N GLY A 669 -6.09 4.77 14.48
CA GLY A 669 -7.12 4.60 13.48
C GLY A 669 -6.60 4.76 12.04
N PHE A 670 -5.31 4.48 11.84
CA PHE A 670 -4.64 4.57 10.55
C PHE A 670 -5.49 3.98 9.42
N THR A 671 -5.80 4.82 8.45
CA THR A 671 -6.64 4.49 7.30
C THR A 671 -5.86 4.50 5.98
N GLY A 672 -4.54 4.49 6.03
CA GLY A 672 -3.65 4.45 4.86
C GLY A 672 -3.82 3.15 4.09
N PRO A 673 -4.41 3.16 2.90
CA PRO A 673 -4.97 1.94 2.32
C PRO A 673 -4.04 1.23 1.37
N TRP A 674 -3.02 1.92 0.87
CA TRP A 674 -2.28 1.43 -0.30
C TRP A 674 -1.44 0.19 -0.04
N ILE A 675 -1.01 -0.02 1.21
CA ILE A 675 -0.12 -1.12 1.58
C ILE A 675 -0.78 -2.09 2.56
N MET A 676 -1.75 -1.63 3.36
CA MET A 676 -2.53 -2.52 4.23
C MET A 676 -3.82 -2.91 3.56
N SER A 677 -4.14 -4.20 3.56
CA SER A 677 -5.51 -4.59 3.26
C SER A 677 -6.44 -4.01 4.32
N TYR A 678 -7.57 -3.47 3.91
CA TYR A 678 -8.55 -2.87 4.81
C TYR A 678 -9.01 -3.82 5.91
N PHE A 679 -9.11 -5.08 5.59
CA PHE A 679 -9.47 -6.13 6.53
C PHE A 679 -8.41 -6.40 7.61
N GLY A 680 -7.24 -5.78 7.54
CA GLY A 680 -6.29 -5.73 8.65
C GLY A 680 -6.66 -4.72 9.72
N ALA A 681 -7.31 -3.61 9.32
CA ALA A 681 -7.62 -2.49 10.20
C ALA A 681 -9.10 -2.42 10.59
N ILE A 682 -10.02 -2.62 9.63
CA ILE A 682 -11.47 -2.52 9.84
C ILE A 682 -12.16 -3.73 9.23
N TYR A 683 -13.08 -4.32 9.97
CA TYR A 683 -13.94 -5.42 9.53
C TYR A 683 -15.37 -4.91 9.37
N PRO A 684 -15.77 -4.40 8.20
CA PRO A 684 -17.12 -3.84 8.00
C PRO A 684 -18.23 -4.89 8.13
N GLU A 685 -17.95 -6.17 7.94
CA GLU A 685 -18.89 -7.27 8.07
C GLU A 685 -19.42 -7.47 9.50
N GLN A 686 -18.74 -6.96 10.52
CA GLN A 686 -19.24 -6.98 11.90
C GLN A 686 -20.13 -5.77 12.25
N MET A 687 -20.25 -4.79 11.36
CA MET A 687 -21.12 -3.64 11.59
C MET A 687 -22.58 -4.04 11.44
N TYR A 688 -23.46 -3.40 12.22
CA TYR A 688 -24.87 -3.75 12.25
C TYR A 688 -25.73 -2.51 12.58
N TYR A 689 -27.04 -2.61 12.41
CA TYR A 689 -27.99 -1.56 12.81
C TYR A 689 -28.58 -1.89 14.19
N LYS A 690 -28.41 -0.95 15.14
CA LYS A 690 -29.07 -0.98 16.44
C LYS A 690 -30.57 -0.84 16.26
N GLN A 691 -31.33 -1.70 16.93
CA GLN A 691 -32.80 -1.67 16.93
C GLN A 691 -33.34 -0.67 17.96
#